data_5789655bb0634c19f59c508e296896b9
#
_entry.id   5789655bb0634c19f59c508e296896b9
#
_cell.length_a   1.000
_cell.length_b   1.000
_cell.length_c   1.000
_cell.angle_alpha   90.00
_cell.angle_beta   90.00
_cell.angle_gamma   90.00
#
_symmetry.space_group_name_H-M   'P 1'
#
loop_
_entity.id
_entity.type
_entity.pdbx_description
1 polymer ?
#
loop_
_entity_poly.entity_id
_entity_poly.type
_entity_poly.pdbx_seq_one_letter_code
_entity_poly.pdbx_strand_id
1 'polypeptide(L)'
;MTSTNALRLRAAIALPVLVGSLFAYSAAFAQSTGTQAAEVQELVVKGQRGPKVVGQVIAESAAKSRSSINQEFIATQIPGQTVLDAINLLPGVNFTNNDAYGSAGGDITLRGFDSQRIALLQDGIPLNDTGNYAIYSNQQLDSELIDRVTVNLGTTDVDSPTAAAAGGTINYVSAKPKQDMGAAITLQGGTENFRRVFARVDTGAVGPFGTTAYLSAAKATNDLFMGPGGIDKMQVNGRVYQELSNGDFMSLMFNYNENRNNFIRRATLAQFNTNTIPVYDSTCVRPSASGVAGGTAQIDISCSNFYRNNINPSNTGNIRGQSSFTLSDKLRATIDPSFQYVLANGGGRTVFKESDAQFRTPTDLNGDGDTLDSVMIYWPNTTNTHRVGVTSSLIYKLSDTSNVRLAYTYDHGIHRQTGEAVPFNAAGDPTNVFGGKDSFGNPIRLSDGTILRRRDRTSIADLNQFAVEYRARYFSDKLLVNAGVRAPYFQRNMTNYCYQRDTFTAYCTTQTPTSVDAAGLVTFAVSAQNTSAANKYGTPRSFTRKYNKVLPNLGLSYEVAENQTLYASYAESISAPRTDDLYDQKLVNPAPETTTAFDIGYRYQTGKVVGAVAIFSNSFENRIVRTFDEENGIFNSRNVGKVELKGVDGQVGWEPLDGLSLYASASYITTELQSNLPNGLNGAIIATKGKELVEIPKLQASIRAEYKIGDFSFGLQGKQVGDRYSNDLNTEKAPAYTLWDANVRYVLPQIGAAKSSLQLNVKNMLDEKYLGDISSGSGSAAGSFQPGYPRAVVLTLRSEF
;
A
#
# COMPACT_ATOMS: atom_id res chain seq x y z
N MET A 1 2.93 1.14 48.39
CA MET A 1 2.94 2.58 48.68
C MET A 1 2.71 3.29 47.36
N THR A 2 1.58 3.92 47.28
CA THR A 2 0.97 4.65 46.19
C THR A 2 1.66 5.96 45.85
N SER A 3 1.76 6.30 44.58
CA SER A 3 1.65 7.70 44.15
C SER A 3 1.20 7.81 42.70
N THR A 4 -0.05 8.13 42.55
CA THR A 4 -0.72 8.65 41.36
C THR A 4 -0.29 10.10 41.09
N ASN A 5 0.12 10.38 39.85
CA ASN A 5 0.21 11.77 39.35
C ASN A 5 -0.69 11.95 38.13
N ALA A 6 -1.84 12.58 38.37
CA ALA A 6 -2.74 13.04 37.33
C ALA A 6 -2.31 14.46 36.89
N LEU A 7 -1.95 14.62 35.65
CA LEU A 7 -1.74 15.94 35.02
C LEU A 7 -3.08 16.47 34.50
N ARG A 8 -3.57 17.55 35.12
CA ARG A 8 -4.73 18.31 34.63
C ARG A 8 -4.25 19.41 33.68
N LEU A 9 -4.64 19.27 32.41
CA LEU A 9 -4.48 20.35 31.42
C LEU A 9 -5.79 21.19 31.45
N ARG A 10 -5.73 22.44 31.90
CA ARG A 10 -6.78 23.44 31.72
C ARG A 10 -6.35 24.34 30.57
N ALA A 11 -7.06 24.28 29.42
CA ALA A 11 -6.99 25.30 28.39
C ALA A 11 -8.23 26.19 28.50
N ALA A 12 -8.02 27.47 28.79
CA ALA A 12 -9.06 28.50 28.73
C ALA A 12 -9.05 29.08 27.30
N ILE A 13 -10.17 29.01 26.61
CA ILE A 13 -10.40 29.69 25.33
C ILE A 13 -11.28 30.90 25.62
N ALA A 14 -10.76 32.10 25.35
CA ALA A 14 -11.53 33.32 25.29
C ALA A 14 -11.77 33.70 23.84
N LEU A 15 -13.03 33.80 23.43
CA LEU A 15 -13.48 34.37 22.15
C LEU A 15 -13.71 35.86 22.29
N PRO A 16 -13.42 36.67 21.28
CA PRO A 16 -14.24 37.84 21.00
C PRO A 16 -14.96 37.69 19.66
N VAL A 17 -16.26 37.87 19.72
CA VAL A 17 -17.16 38.06 18.57
C VAL A 17 -16.97 39.47 18.01
N LEU A 18 -16.71 39.62 16.74
CA LEU A 18 -16.98 40.85 15.99
C LEU A 18 -17.59 40.52 14.62
N VAL A 19 -18.82 41.03 14.46
CA VAL A 19 -19.59 40.97 13.22
C VAL A 19 -19.14 42.09 12.30
N GLY A 20 -18.88 41.77 11.04
CA GLY A 20 -18.61 42.75 9.99
C GLY A 20 -18.71 42.09 8.60
N SER A 21 -19.88 42.21 7.98
CA SER A 21 -20.15 41.79 6.62
C SER A 21 -19.51 42.73 5.61
N LEU A 22 -18.72 42.19 4.66
CA LEU A 22 -18.54 42.76 3.31
C LEU A 22 -17.93 41.72 2.36
N PHE A 23 -18.54 41.56 1.21
CA PHE A 23 -18.18 40.64 0.15
C PHE A 23 -16.74 40.86 -0.35
N ALA A 24 -15.89 39.83 -0.21
CA ALA A 24 -14.64 39.76 -0.92
C ALA A 24 -14.51 38.36 -1.55
N TYR A 25 -14.53 38.30 -2.84
CA TYR A 25 -14.26 37.09 -3.62
C TYR A 25 -12.79 36.71 -3.40
N SER A 26 -12.55 35.68 -2.61
CA SER A 26 -11.22 35.13 -2.44
C SER A 26 -11.03 34.00 -3.43
N ALA A 27 -10.20 34.21 -4.45
CA ALA A 27 -9.69 33.13 -5.29
C ALA A 27 -8.88 32.16 -4.45
N ALA A 28 -9.31 30.93 -4.35
CA ALA A 28 -8.63 29.90 -3.61
C ALA A 28 -7.49 29.28 -4.42
N PHE A 29 -6.27 29.39 -3.94
CA PHE A 29 -5.08 28.85 -4.56
C PHE A 29 -4.41 27.90 -3.57
N ALA A 30 -4.52 26.62 -3.72
CA ALA A 30 -3.60 25.65 -3.15
C ALA A 30 -3.79 24.24 -3.69
N GLN A 31 -2.73 23.64 -4.14
CA GLN A 31 -2.62 22.20 -4.26
C GLN A 31 -1.75 21.70 -3.12
N SER A 32 -2.36 21.17 -2.08
CA SER A 32 -1.69 20.35 -1.08
C SER A 32 -2.11 18.90 -1.33
N THR A 33 -1.17 17.96 -1.21
CA THR A 33 -1.51 16.53 -1.15
C THR A 33 -2.48 16.24 0.00
N GLY A 34 -2.51 17.06 1.06
CA GLY A 34 -3.41 16.96 2.20
C GLY A 34 -4.79 17.60 1.97
N THR A 35 -4.87 18.74 1.29
CA THR A 35 -6.09 19.54 1.14
C THR A 35 -6.57 19.65 -0.30
N GLN A 36 -6.85 18.54 -0.96
CA GLN A 36 -7.40 18.53 -2.32
C GLN A 36 -8.76 19.24 -2.47
N ALA A 37 -9.44 19.53 -1.37
CA ALA A 37 -10.62 20.42 -1.39
C ALA A 37 -10.34 21.81 -1.99
N ALA A 38 -9.08 22.28 -1.94
CA ALA A 38 -8.67 23.52 -2.56
C ALA A 38 -8.49 23.45 -4.09
N GLU A 39 -8.18 22.27 -4.66
CA GLU A 39 -8.14 22.08 -6.12
C GLU A 39 -9.53 22.19 -6.77
N VAL A 40 -10.54 21.67 -6.10
CA VAL A 40 -11.94 21.75 -6.59
C VAL A 40 -12.41 23.20 -6.61
N GLN A 41 -12.01 24.03 -5.64
CA GLN A 41 -12.38 25.45 -5.61
C GLN A 41 -11.68 26.30 -6.70
N GLU A 42 -10.48 25.94 -7.14
CA GLU A 42 -9.77 26.65 -8.23
C GLU A 42 -10.46 26.48 -9.58
N LEU A 43 -11.12 25.33 -9.81
CA LEU A 43 -11.93 25.07 -11.00
C LEU A 43 -13.31 25.76 -10.97
N VAL A 44 -13.85 26.00 -9.79
CA VAL A 44 -15.18 26.65 -9.58
C VAL A 44 -15.14 28.15 -9.89
N VAL A 45 -14.00 28.84 -9.77
CA VAL A 45 -13.88 30.29 -9.99
C VAL A 45 -14.19 30.71 -11.46
N LYS A 46 -14.10 29.79 -12.43
CA LYS A 46 -14.48 30.06 -13.83
C LYS A 46 -15.94 29.68 -14.19
N GLY A 47 -16.81 29.43 -13.20
CA GLY A 47 -18.22 29.09 -13.45
C GLY A 47 -18.45 27.68 -14.00
N GLN A 48 -17.45 26.79 -13.96
CA GLN A 48 -17.60 25.39 -14.30
C GLN A 48 -17.83 24.56 -13.03
N ARG A 49 -18.89 23.77 -13.04
CA ARG A 49 -19.22 22.83 -11.96
C ARG A 49 -18.23 21.66 -11.97
N GLY A 50 -17.25 21.65 -11.06
CA GLY A 50 -16.31 20.55 -10.86
C GLY A 50 -15.35 20.27 -12.02
N PRO A 51 -14.37 19.35 -11.87
CA PRO A 51 -13.55 18.91 -12.98
C PRO A 51 -14.41 18.21 -14.03
N LYS A 52 -14.16 18.53 -15.30
CA LYS A 52 -14.89 17.93 -16.41
C LYS A 52 -14.53 16.46 -16.52
N VAL A 53 -15.52 15.60 -16.52
CA VAL A 53 -15.39 14.16 -16.75
C VAL A 53 -15.99 13.82 -18.09
N VAL A 54 -15.25 13.16 -18.94
CA VAL A 54 -15.71 12.68 -20.24
C VAL A 54 -15.20 11.26 -20.45
N GLY A 55 -16.10 10.33 -20.71
CA GLY A 55 -15.72 8.94 -20.89
C GLY A 55 -14.95 8.37 -19.68
N GLN A 56 -15.30 8.84 -18.45
CA GLN A 56 -14.67 8.45 -17.19
C GLN A 56 -13.26 9.04 -16.95
N VAL A 57 -12.73 9.85 -17.86
CA VAL A 57 -11.47 10.59 -17.68
C VAL A 57 -11.76 11.94 -17.04
N ILE A 58 -11.07 12.22 -15.95
CA ILE A 58 -11.06 13.55 -15.35
C ILE A 58 -10.06 14.42 -16.11
N ALA A 59 -10.51 15.60 -16.53
CA ALA A 59 -9.65 16.58 -17.17
C ALA A 59 -8.62 17.15 -16.18
N GLU A 60 -7.35 16.87 -16.40
CA GLU A 60 -6.26 17.28 -15.52
C GLU A 60 -5.64 18.62 -15.94
N SER A 61 -5.39 19.49 -14.96
CA SER A 61 -4.72 20.80 -15.19
C SER A 61 -3.27 20.82 -14.65
N ALA A 62 -2.84 19.80 -13.92
CA ALA A 62 -1.50 19.76 -13.33
C ALA A 62 -0.40 19.77 -14.41
N ALA A 63 0.68 20.52 -14.19
CA ALA A 63 1.81 20.58 -15.11
C ALA A 63 2.74 19.37 -14.96
N LYS A 64 2.19 18.15 -15.01
CA LYS A 64 2.87 16.85 -14.92
C LYS A 64 1.97 15.71 -15.38
N SER A 65 2.52 14.50 -15.54
CA SER A 65 1.74 13.29 -15.82
C SER A 65 0.90 12.89 -14.61
N ARG A 66 -0.41 13.06 -14.72
CA ARG A 66 -1.41 12.76 -13.71
C ARG A 66 -2.65 12.16 -14.36
N SER A 67 -3.25 11.18 -13.69
CA SER A 67 -4.54 10.59 -14.08
C SER A 67 -5.41 10.42 -12.84
N SER A 68 -6.71 10.63 -12.97
CA SER A 68 -7.65 10.50 -11.85
C SER A 68 -8.93 9.79 -12.27
N ILE A 69 -9.54 9.09 -11.31
CA ILE A 69 -10.87 8.50 -11.39
C ILE A 69 -11.76 9.07 -10.27
N ASN A 70 -13.05 9.12 -10.50
CA ASN A 70 -14.05 9.63 -9.55
C ASN A 70 -14.90 8.49 -8.96
N GLN A 71 -15.74 8.85 -7.99
CA GLN A 71 -16.67 7.94 -7.33
C GLN A 71 -17.68 7.32 -8.31
N GLU A 72 -18.09 8.04 -9.37
CA GLU A 72 -19.05 7.51 -10.34
C GLU A 72 -18.48 6.28 -11.06
N PHE A 73 -17.19 6.35 -11.47
CA PHE A 73 -16.49 5.20 -12.04
C PHE A 73 -16.29 4.09 -11.00
N ILE A 74 -15.82 4.43 -9.78
CA ILE A 74 -15.56 3.46 -8.71
C ILE A 74 -16.85 2.67 -8.39
N ALA A 75 -18.03 3.32 -8.40
CA ALA A 75 -19.31 2.69 -8.13
C ALA A 75 -19.76 1.66 -9.17
N THR A 76 -19.17 1.64 -10.37
CA THR A 76 -19.45 0.62 -11.40
C THR A 76 -18.71 -0.69 -11.14
N GLN A 77 -17.68 -0.65 -10.31
CA GLN A 77 -16.89 -1.81 -9.94
C GLN A 77 -17.58 -2.61 -8.81
N ILE A 78 -17.01 -3.72 -8.37
CA ILE A 78 -17.55 -4.47 -7.23
C ILE A 78 -17.39 -3.61 -5.96
N PRO A 79 -18.49 -3.25 -5.27
CA PRO A 79 -18.37 -2.50 -4.02
C PRO A 79 -17.54 -3.26 -2.96
N GLY A 80 -16.70 -2.53 -2.22
CA GLY A 80 -15.82 -3.08 -1.18
C GLY A 80 -14.50 -3.68 -1.69
N GLN A 81 -14.28 -3.73 -2.99
CA GLN A 81 -12.95 -4.11 -3.51
C GLN A 81 -11.91 -3.01 -3.23
N THR A 82 -10.63 -3.38 -3.36
CA THR A 82 -9.55 -2.40 -3.19
C THR A 82 -9.60 -1.32 -4.27
N VAL A 83 -9.36 -0.08 -3.88
CA VAL A 83 -9.25 1.06 -4.80
C VAL A 83 -8.16 0.88 -5.86
N LEU A 84 -7.13 0.09 -5.56
CA LEU A 84 -6.03 -0.19 -6.48
C LEU A 84 -6.51 -0.96 -7.73
N ASP A 85 -7.54 -1.81 -7.58
CA ASP A 85 -8.16 -2.48 -8.73
C ASP A 85 -8.89 -1.47 -9.65
N ALA A 86 -9.55 -0.49 -9.07
CA ALA A 86 -10.24 0.56 -9.84
C ALA A 86 -9.28 1.40 -10.70
N ILE A 87 -8.09 1.73 -10.20
CA ILE A 87 -7.09 2.49 -10.96
C ILE A 87 -6.31 1.65 -11.98
N ASN A 88 -6.50 0.34 -12.00
CA ASN A 88 -5.76 -0.58 -12.87
C ASN A 88 -6.00 -0.33 -14.37
N LEU A 89 -7.06 0.41 -14.74
CA LEU A 89 -7.32 0.84 -16.12
C LEU A 89 -6.51 2.07 -16.53
N LEU A 90 -5.91 2.81 -15.61
CA LEU A 90 -5.12 4.00 -15.89
C LEU A 90 -3.80 3.66 -16.60
N PRO A 91 -3.27 4.54 -17.46
CA PRO A 91 -1.99 4.28 -18.12
C PRO A 91 -0.85 4.16 -17.10
N GLY A 92 0.12 3.30 -17.37
CA GLY A 92 1.29 3.09 -16.54
C GLY A 92 1.02 2.38 -15.20
N VAL A 93 -0.23 2.05 -14.89
CA VAL A 93 -0.63 1.32 -13.68
C VAL A 93 -0.80 -0.16 -14.00
N ASN A 94 -0.18 -1.03 -13.21
CA ASN A 94 -0.45 -2.46 -13.25
C ASN A 94 -0.65 -2.97 -11.83
N PHE A 95 -1.89 -3.34 -11.50
CA PHE A 95 -2.24 -3.97 -10.23
C PHE A 95 -2.67 -5.41 -10.47
N THR A 96 -2.06 -6.34 -9.74
CA THR A 96 -2.42 -7.75 -9.74
C THR A 96 -3.07 -8.10 -8.41
N ASN A 97 -4.35 -8.47 -8.45
CA ASN A 97 -5.13 -8.82 -7.29
C ASN A 97 -5.01 -10.32 -6.98
N ASN A 98 -4.85 -10.69 -5.72
CA ASN A 98 -4.72 -12.08 -5.30
C ASN A 98 -6.08 -12.79 -5.14
N ASP A 99 -7.19 -12.07 -5.20
CA ASP A 99 -8.56 -12.60 -5.25
C ASP A 99 -9.46 -11.63 -6.03
N ALA A 100 -10.62 -12.09 -6.46
CA ALA A 100 -11.56 -11.28 -7.25
C ALA A 100 -12.23 -10.15 -6.45
N TYR A 101 -12.16 -10.18 -5.12
CA TYR A 101 -12.91 -9.31 -4.21
C TYR A 101 -12.05 -8.27 -3.51
N GLY A 102 -10.71 -8.33 -3.67
CA GLY A 102 -9.77 -7.36 -3.14
C GLY A 102 -9.45 -7.49 -1.66
N SER A 103 -9.64 -8.67 -1.09
CA SER A 103 -9.43 -8.92 0.35
C SER A 103 -8.22 -9.79 0.66
N ALA A 104 -7.61 -10.46 -0.34
CA ALA A 104 -6.42 -11.29 -0.16
C ALA A 104 -5.09 -10.53 -0.32
N GLY A 105 -5.13 -9.26 -0.71
CA GLY A 105 -3.95 -8.50 -1.06
C GLY A 105 -3.68 -8.48 -2.56
N GLY A 106 -2.53 -7.97 -2.96
CA GLY A 106 -2.10 -7.84 -4.34
C GLY A 106 -0.86 -6.98 -4.44
N ASP A 107 -0.29 -6.86 -5.63
CA ASP A 107 0.88 -6.02 -5.90
C ASP A 107 0.60 -4.98 -6.99
N ILE A 108 1.26 -3.81 -6.88
CA ILE A 108 1.08 -2.70 -7.81
C ILE A 108 2.41 -2.18 -8.32
N THR A 109 2.45 -1.88 -9.60
CA THR A 109 3.57 -1.14 -10.22
C THR A 109 3.07 0.13 -10.91
N LEU A 110 3.88 1.19 -10.86
CA LEU A 110 3.69 2.44 -11.61
C LEU A 110 4.90 2.67 -12.52
N ARG A 111 4.71 2.70 -13.84
CA ARG A 111 5.81 2.91 -14.80
C ARG A 111 7.06 2.08 -14.48
N GLY A 112 6.88 0.84 -14.02
CA GLY A 112 7.99 -0.07 -13.69
C GLY A 112 8.57 0.07 -12.29
N PHE A 113 8.05 0.95 -11.44
CA PHE A 113 8.39 0.98 -10.03
C PHE A 113 7.44 0.10 -9.24
N ASP A 114 7.98 -0.70 -8.34
CA ASP A 114 7.23 -1.60 -7.46
C ASP A 114 6.55 -0.84 -6.30
N SER A 115 5.66 -1.52 -5.60
CA SER A 115 4.85 -0.98 -4.51
C SER A 115 5.66 -0.33 -3.38
N GLN A 116 6.89 -0.76 -3.14
CA GLN A 116 7.75 -0.22 -2.08
C GLN A 116 8.40 1.13 -2.45
N ARG A 117 8.29 1.53 -3.72
CA ARG A 117 8.80 2.81 -4.27
C ARG A 117 7.68 3.78 -4.62
N ILE A 118 6.43 3.40 -4.33
CA ILE A 118 5.23 4.20 -4.57
C ILE A 118 4.67 4.67 -3.22
N ALA A 119 4.38 5.95 -3.07
CA ALA A 119 3.66 6.42 -1.90
C ALA A 119 2.15 6.29 -2.10
N LEU A 120 1.50 5.50 -1.26
CA LEU A 120 0.06 5.46 -1.15
C LEU A 120 -0.38 6.45 -0.06
N LEU A 121 -1.26 7.36 -0.44
CA LEU A 121 -1.78 8.42 0.42
C LEU A 121 -3.30 8.30 0.53
N GLN A 122 -3.82 8.55 1.71
CA GLN A 122 -5.23 8.84 1.93
C GLN A 122 -5.36 10.28 2.43
N ASP A 123 -6.13 11.07 1.71
CA ASP A 123 -6.30 12.49 2.04
C ASP A 123 -4.95 13.22 2.21
N GLY A 124 -3.95 12.84 1.40
CA GLY A 124 -2.60 13.39 1.41
C GLY A 124 -1.67 12.85 2.48
N ILE A 125 -2.10 11.94 3.35
CA ILE A 125 -1.30 11.38 4.45
C ILE A 125 -0.85 9.95 4.11
N PRO A 126 0.43 9.58 4.28
CA PRO A 126 0.96 8.28 3.89
C PRO A 126 0.32 7.10 4.63
N LEU A 127 0.07 6.02 3.89
CA LEU A 127 -0.42 4.74 4.39
C LEU A 127 0.60 3.61 4.34
N ASN A 128 1.67 3.76 3.57
CA ASN A 128 2.72 2.76 3.48
C ASN A 128 3.25 2.40 4.87
N ASP A 129 3.60 1.14 5.06
CA ASP A 129 4.33 0.68 6.24
C ASP A 129 5.61 1.50 6.45
N THR A 130 5.90 1.88 7.69
CA THR A 130 7.06 2.73 8.02
C THR A 130 8.40 2.00 7.94
N GLY A 131 8.37 0.67 8.01
CA GLY A 131 9.57 -0.17 7.92
C GLY A 131 10.05 -0.36 6.49
N ASN A 132 9.23 -1.04 5.70
CA ASN A 132 9.58 -1.49 4.36
C ASN A 132 8.82 -0.77 3.25
N TYR A 133 8.00 0.23 3.57
CA TYR A 133 7.15 1.00 2.65
C TYR A 133 6.14 0.16 1.88
N ALA A 134 5.82 -1.03 2.38
CA ALA A 134 4.86 -1.91 1.72
C ALA A 134 3.46 -1.28 1.64
N ILE A 135 2.78 -1.54 0.54
CA ILE A 135 1.36 -1.23 0.33
C ILE A 135 0.57 -2.51 0.54
N TYR A 136 -0.32 -2.50 1.53
CA TYR A 136 -1.23 -3.62 1.80
C TYR A 136 -2.62 -3.27 1.26
N SER A 137 -2.93 -3.77 0.06
CA SER A 137 -4.18 -3.43 -0.64
C SER A 137 -5.44 -3.85 0.10
N ASN A 138 -5.38 -4.92 0.89
CA ASN A 138 -6.48 -5.42 1.71
C ASN A 138 -6.76 -4.62 3.00
N GLN A 139 -5.91 -3.65 3.35
CA GLN A 139 -6.05 -2.80 4.53
C GLN A 139 -6.64 -1.43 4.21
N GLN A 140 -7.03 -1.19 2.96
CA GLN A 140 -7.49 0.11 2.49
C GLN A 140 -8.99 0.32 2.76
N LEU A 141 -9.42 1.59 2.68
CA LEU A 141 -10.80 2.02 2.86
C LEU A 141 -11.73 1.33 1.86
N ASP A 142 -12.96 1.01 2.27
CA ASP A 142 -13.99 0.51 1.37
C ASP A 142 -14.26 1.51 0.23
N SER A 143 -14.40 1.01 -0.98
CA SER A 143 -14.54 1.82 -2.20
C SER A 143 -15.75 2.76 -2.18
N GLU A 144 -16.80 2.43 -1.44
CA GLU A 144 -17.98 3.28 -1.25
C GLU A 144 -17.69 4.59 -0.48
N LEU A 145 -16.55 4.65 0.21
CA LEU A 145 -16.13 5.80 1.01
C LEU A 145 -15.03 6.63 0.33
N ILE A 146 -14.74 6.37 -0.95
CA ILE A 146 -13.73 7.07 -1.74
C ILE A 146 -14.42 7.98 -2.76
N ASP A 147 -14.09 9.26 -2.73
CA ASP A 147 -14.62 10.25 -3.66
C ASP A 147 -13.82 10.27 -4.98
N ARG A 148 -12.51 10.23 -4.88
CA ARG A 148 -11.60 10.32 -6.02
C ARG A 148 -10.28 9.64 -5.72
N VAL A 149 -9.63 9.13 -6.76
CA VAL A 149 -8.24 8.66 -6.71
C VAL A 149 -7.42 9.37 -7.76
N THR A 150 -6.27 9.87 -7.36
CA THR A 150 -5.31 10.56 -8.24
C THR A 150 -3.99 9.80 -8.24
N VAL A 151 -3.42 9.58 -9.42
CA VAL A 151 -2.14 8.92 -9.63
C VAL A 151 -1.17 9.89 -10.30
N ASN A 152 -0.06 10.19 -9.64
CA ASN A 152 1.07 10.89 -10.22
C ASN A 152 2.10 9.85 -10.69
N LEU A 153 2.40 9.83 -11.97
CA LEU A 153 3.26 8.83 -12.59
C LEU A 153 4.72 9.30 -12.60
N GLY A 154 5.60 8.58 -11.90
CA GLY A 154 7.03 8.87 -11.86
C GLY A 154 7.45 10.14 -11.10
N THR A 155 6.49 10.92 -10.60
CA THR A 155 6.74 12.18 -9.91
C THR A 155 5.93 12.29 -8.62
N THR A 156 6.28 13.23 -7.76
CA THR A 156 5.53 13.56 -6.53
C THR A 156 5.08 15.01 -6.56
N ASP A 157 4.14 15.38 -5.70
CA ASP A 157 3.88 16.79 -5.40
C ASP A 157 5.00 17.38 -4.54
N VAL A 158 5.22 18.70 -4.63
CA VAL A 158 6.31 19.39 -3.90
C VAL A 158 6.20 19.19 -2.39
N ASP A 159 4.98 19.13 -1.85
CA ASP A 159 4.70 18.92 -0.43
C ASP A 159 4.46 17.46 -0.04
N SER A 160 4.68 16.50 -0.95
CA SER A 160 4.43 15.07 -0.69
C SER A 160 5.14 14.59 0.58
N PRO A 161 4.40 14.14 1.62
CA PRO A 161 4.94 13.95 2.98
C PRO A 161 5.62 12.59 3.15
N THR A 162 6.59 12.27 2.28
CA THR A 162 7.22 10.95 2.29
C THR A 162 8.67 10.99 1.85
N ALA A 163 9.48 10.12 2.44
CA ALA A 163 10.85 9.80 2.00
C ALA A 163 10.90 8.51 1.16
N ALA A 164 9.76 8.02 0.66
CA ALA A 164 9.67 6.76 -0.09
C ALA A 164 8.68 6.89 -1.25
N ALA A 165 9.07 7.58 -2.33
CA ALA A 165 8.23 7.80 -3.49
C ALA A 165 9.06 7.99 -4.77
N ALA A 166 10.09 7.15 -4.98
CA ALA A 166 10.90 7.20 -6.19
C ALA A 166 10.07 6.94 -7.46
N GLY A 167 8.97 6.17 -7.36
CA GLY A 167 8.11 5.77 -8.48
C GLY A 167 6.86 6.62 -8.67
N GLY A 168 6.55 7.54 -7.74
CA GLY A 168 5.35 8.37 -7.81
C GLY A 168 4.40 8.22 -6.62
N THR A 169 3.17 8.73 -6.77
CA THR A 169 2.19 8.73 -5.68
C THR A 169 0.80 8.32 -6.16
N ILE A 170 0.08 7.60 -5.31
CA ILE A 170 -1.36 7.34 -5.42
C ILE A 170 -2.02 8.01 -4.23
N ASN A 171 -2.96 8.91 -4.45
CA ASN A 171 -3.70 9.56 -3.38
C ASN A 171 -5.20 9.38 -3.59
N TYR A 172 -5.89 8.79 -2.63
CA TYR A 172 -7.33 8.75 -2.64
C TYR A 172 -7.93 9.68 -1.60
N VAL A 173 -9.02 10.32 -2.00
CA VAL A 173 -9.77 11.28 -1.21
C VAL A 173 -10.98 10.59 -0.63
N SER A 174 -11.14 10.65 0.67
CA SER A 174 -12.29 10.06 1.35
C SER A 174 -13.55 10.92 1.16
N ALA A 175 -14.70 10.25 1.00
CA ALA A 175 -15.97 10.89 0.82
C ALA A 175 -16.36 11.74 2.05
N LYS A 176 -16.97 12.90 1.79
CA LYS A 176 -17.55 13.74 2.84
C LYS A 176 -18.86 13.14 3.37
N PRO A 177 -19.27 13.46 4.61
CA PRO A 177 -20.63 13.19 5.06
C PRO A 177 -21.65 13.94 4.20
N LYS A 178 -22.86 13.36 4.06
CA LYS A 178 -23.97 13.98 3.33
C LYS A 178 -24.56 15.14 4.16
N GLN A 179 -25.11 16.15 3.47
CA GLN A 179 -25.76 17.28 4.11
C GLN A 179 -27.16 16.89 4.66
N ASP A 180 -27.80 15.91 4.02
CA ASP A 180 -29.06 15.37 4.45
C ASP A 180 -28.87 14.10 5.28
N MET A 181 -29.74 13.92 6.28
CA MET A 181 -29.77 12.67 7.04
C MET A 181 -30.16 11.52 6.13
N GLY A 182 -29.47 10.41 6.25
CA GLY A 182 -29.73 9.25 5.42
C GLY A 182 -28.98 8.01 5.83
N ALA A 183 -29.33 6.90 5.19
CA ALA A 183 -28.66 5.63 5.38
C ALA A 183 -28.45 4.93 4.03
N ALA A 184 -27.43 4.10 3.94
CA ALA A 184 -27.20 3.22 2.80
C ALA A 184 -26.87 1.81 3.29
N ILE A 185 -27.46 0.81 2.65
CA ILE A 185 -27.17 -0.61 2.90
C ILE A 185 -26.78 -1.25 1.57
N THR A 186 -25.69 -2.00 1.57
CA THR A 186 -25.27 -2.81 0.42
C THR A 186 -25.16 -4.27 0.85
N LEU A 187 -25.86 -5.14 0.13
CA LEU A 187 -25.81 -6.59 0.32
C LEU A 187 -25.23 -7.23 -0.93
N GLN A 188 -24.29 -8.15 -0.75
CA GLN A 188 -23.61 -8.82 -1.86
C GLN A 188 -23.55 -10.33 -1.64
N GLY A 189 -23.67 -11.06 -2.73
CA GLY A 189 -23.41 -12.50 -2.81
C GLY A 189 -22.74 -12.83 -4.13
N GLY A 190 -21.85 -13.82 -4.14
CA GLY A 190 -21.09 -14.17 -5.35
C GLY A 190 -20.47 -15.55 -5.32
N THR A 191 -19.65 -15.82 -6.33
CA THR A 191 -18.86 -17.06 -6.43
C THR A 191 -17.94 -17.20 -5.21
N GLU A 192 -17.38 -18.38 -4.98
CA GLU A 192 -16.54 -18.69 -3.83
C GLU A 192 -17.22 -18.35 -2.49
N ASN A 193 -18.51 -18.59 -2.39
CA ASN A 193 -19.33 -18.25 -1.21
C ASN A 193 -19.18 -16.80 -0.73
N PHE A 194 -18.82 -15.88 -1.65
CA PHE A 194 -18.65 -14.47 -1.30
C PHE A 194 -19.94 -13.89 -0.74
N ARG A 195 -19.83 -13.27 0.41
CA ARG A 195 -20.91 -12.55 1.10
C ARG A 195 -20.37 -11.28 1.70
N ARG A 196 -21.04 -10.17 1.46
CA ARG A 196 -20.69 -8.90 2.10
C ARG A 196 -21.95 -8.12 2.47
N VAL A 197 -21.88 -7.51 3.65
CA VAL A 197 -22.83 -6.51 4.12
C VAL A 197 -22.05 -5.24 4.40
N PHE A 198 -22.54 -4.12 3.91
CA PHE A 198 -22.07 -2.78 4.23
C PHE A 198 -23.26 -1.93 4.64
N ALA A 199 -23.08 -1.12 5.68
CA ALA A 199 -24.06 -0.13 6.13
C ALA A 199 -23.35 1.21 6.39
N ARG A 200 -24.00 2.31 6.03
CA ARG A 200 -23.57 3.67 6.31
C ARG A 200 -24.78 4.49 6.79
N VAL A 201 -24.56 5.32 7.79
CA VAL A 201 -25.54 6.30 8.29
C VAL A 201 -24.88 7.67 8.27
N ASP A 202 -25.54 8.64 7.65
CA ASP A 202 -25.16 10.04 7.64
C ASP A 202 -26.12 10.81 8.57
N THR A 203 -25.59 11.70 9.39
CA THR A 203 -26.41 12.51 10.35
C THR A 203 -27.17 13.63 9.68
N GLY A 204 -26.77 14.01 8.46
CA GLY A 204 -27.10 15.31 7.90
C GLY A 204 -26.48 16.45 8.71
N ALA A 205 -26.87 17.67 8.44
CA ALA A 205 -26.40 18.83 9.17
C ALA A 205 -27.07 18.91 10.56
N VAL A 206 -26.28 18.83 11.63
CA VAL A 206 -26.75 18.81 13.02
C VAL A 206 -26.20 19.99 13.82
N GLY A 207 -27.00 20.46 14.80
CA GLY A 207 -26.62 21.54 15.70
C GLY A 207 -26.56 22.93 15.04
N PRO A 208 -26.16 23.96 15.80
CA PRO A 208 -26.16 25.34 15.31
C PRO A 208 -25.10 25.65 14.27
N PHE A 209 -24.09 24.80 14.13
CA PHE A 209 -22.99 24.97 13.20
C PHE A 209 -23.11 24.12 11.93
N GLY A 210 -24.20 23.32 11.81
CA GLY A 210 -24.39 22.45 10.63
C GLY A 210 -23.31 21.35 10.48
N THR A 211 -22.82 20.82 11.61
CA THR A 211 -21.84 19.73 11.61
C THR A 211 -22.43 18.49 10.96
N THR A 212 -21.69 17.86 10.06
CA THR A 212 -22.10 16.59 9.43
C THR A 212 -21.17 15.46 9.84
N ALA A 213 -21.73 14.25 9.95
CA ALA A 213 -20.95 13.06 10.25
C ALA A 213 -21.51 11.83 9.53
N TYR A 214 -20.66 10.84 9.34
CA TYR A 214 -21.12 9.50 9.02
C TYR A 214 -20.40 8.45 9.85
N LEU A 215 -21.10 7.31 10.01
CA LEU A 215 -20.54 6.05 10.51
C LEU A 215 -20.85 4.95 9.50
N SER A 216 -19.89 4.08 9.21
CA SER A 216 -20.09 2.90 8.36
C SER A 216 -19.40 1.67 8.92
N ALA A 217 -19.98 0.51 8.60
CA ALA A 217 -19.42 -0.78 8.93
C ALA A 217 -19.61 -1.76 7.76
N ALA A 218 -18.64 -2.63 7.56
CA ALA A 218 -18.68 -3.69 6.56
C ALA A 218 -18.15 -5.00 7.12
N LYS A 219 -18.74 -6.11 6.68
CA LYS A 219 -18.24 -7.47 6.91
C LYS A 219 -18.28 -8.21 5.58
N ALA A 220 -17.15 -8.79 5.18
CA ALA A 220 -17.02 -9.61 3.98
C ALA A 220 -16.37 -10.95 4.31
N THR A 221 -16.86 -12.02 3.68
CA THR A 221 -16.27 -13.36 3.77
C THR A 221 -16.33 -14.04 2.40
N ASN A 222 -15.30 -14.81 2.08
CA ASN A 222 -15.31 -15.70 0.90
C ASN A 222 -14.36 -16.88 1.11
N ASP A 223 -14.59 -17.96 0.38
CA ASP A 223 -13.63 -19.04 0.27
C ASP A 223 -12.49 -18.64 -0.69
N LEU A 224 -11.34 -19.30 -0.60
CA LEU A 224 -10.29 -19.16 -1.61
C LEU A 224 -10.73 -19.84 -2.92
N PHE A 225 -10.40 -19.27 -4.06
CA PHE A 225 -10.68 -19.89 -5.36
C PHE A 225 -9.79 -21.10 -5.66
N MET A 226 -8.75 -21.32 -4.87
CA MET A 226 -7.83 -22.44 -5.02
C MET A 226 -7.36 -22.95 -3.66
N GLY A 227 -7.65 -24.25 -3.40
CA GLY A 227 -7.32 -24.91 -2.13
C GLY A 227 -8.28 -24.55 -1.00
N PRO A 228 -8.04 -25.09 0.19
CA PRO A 228 -8.86 -24.82 1.38
C PRO A 228 -8.50 -23.49 2.01
N GLY A 229 -9.46 -22.95 2.77
CA GLY A 229 -9.31 -21.69 3.51
C GLY A 229 -10.20 -20.59 2.95
N GLY A 230 -10.09 -19.42 3.55
CA GLY A 230 -10.95 -18.31 3.19
C GLY A 230 -10.41 -16.98 3.68
N ILE A 231 -11.23 -15.98 3.49
CA ILE A 231 -10.98 -14.60 3.86
C ILE A 231 -12.14 -14.12 4.71
N ASP A 232 -11.83 -13.43 5.79
CA ASP A 232 -12.76 -12.76 6.67
C ASP A 232 -12.25 -11.35 6.92
N LYS A 233 -13.01 -10.35 6.46
CA LYS A 233 -12.64 -8.92 6.57
C LYS A 233 -13.77 -8.14 7.23
N MET A 234 -13.41 -7.28 8.18
CA MET A 234 -14.32 -6.35 8.83
C MET A 234 -13.71 -4.94 8.78
N GLN A 235 -14.55 -3.96 8.51
CA GLN A 235 -14.19 -2.54 8.58
C GLN A 235 -15.20 -1.73 9.35
N VAL A 236 -14.71 -0.72 10.09
CA VAL A 236 -15.53 0.33 10.71
C VAL A 236 -14.89 1.67 10.39
N ASN A 237 -15.66 2.61 9.85
CA ASN A 237 -15.18 3.90 9.42
C ASN A 237 -16.12 5.00 9.89
N GLY A 238 -15.57 6.17 10.18
CA GLY A 238 -16.39 7.33 10.49
C GLY A 238 -15.68 8.63 10.18
N ARG A 239 -16.45 9.65 9.88
CA ARG A 239 -15.95 11.00 9.61
C ARG A 239 -16.88 12.04 10.21
N VAL A 240 -16.29 13.03 10.85
CA VAL A 240 -16.96 14.27 11.25
C VAL A 240 -16.40 15.39 10.39
N TYR A 241 -17.25 16.24 9.86
CA TYR A 241 -16.89 17.35 9.01
C TYR A 241 -17.65 18.60 9.45
N GLN A 242 -16.89 19.66 9.71
CA GLN A 242 -17.40 20.96 10.03
C GLN A 242 -17.00 21.94 8.94
N GLU A 243 -17.96 22.44 8.21
CA GLU A 243 -17.77 23.58 7.33
C GLU A 243 -17.80 24.87 8.16
N LEU A 244 -16.86 25.75 7.87
CA LEU A 244 -16.72 27.07 8.49
C LEU A 244 -17.04 28.15 7.46
N SER A 245 -17.05 29.41 7.87
CA SER A 245 -17.21 30.52 6.95
C SER A 245 -16.07 30.56 5.90
N ASN A 246 -16.33 31.19 4.74
CA ASN A 246 -15.33 31.41 3.69
C ASN A 246 -14.79 30.11 3.01
N GLY A 247 -15.51 29.00 3.09
CA GLY A 247 -15.06 27.73 2.54
C GLY A 247 -13.95 27.06 3.37
N ASP A 248 -13.69 27.55 4.56
CA ASP A 248 -12.82 26.92 5.54
C ASP A 248 -13.51 25.69 6.15
N PHE A 249 -12.73 24.78 6.65
CA PHE A 249 -13.27 23.56 7.26
C PHE A 249 -12.29 22.89 8.22
N MET A 250 -12.84 22.02 9.05
CA MET A 250 -12.11 21.02 9.80
C MET A 250 -12.81 19.67 9.71
N SER A 251 -12.06 18.61 9.69
CA SER A 251 -12.57 17.24 9.60
C SER A 251 -11.70 16.28 10.37
N LEU A 252 -12.34 15.29 10.98
CA LEU A 252 -11.65 14.16 11.60
C LEU A 252 -12.26 12.87 11.06
N MET A 253 -11.43 11.97 10.55
CA MET A 253 -11.81 10.66 10.07
C MET A 253 -11.10 9.58 10.86
N PHE A 254 -11.79 8.48 11.12
CA PHE A 254 -11.17 7.25 11.61
C PHE A 254 -11.52 6.07 10.71
N ASN A 255 -10.62 5.12 10.64
CA ASN A 255 -10.78 3.84 9.97
C ASN A 255 -10.20 2.73 10.85
N TYR A 256 -10.90 1.61 10.95
CA TYR A 256 -10.39 0.37 11.53
C TYR A 256 -10.69 -0.79 10.59
N ASN A 257 -9.70 -1.64 10.36
CA ASN A 257 -9.80 -2.82 9.50
C ASN A 257 -9.25 -4.03 10.24
N GLU A 258 -9.98 -5.11 10.18
CA GLU A 258 -9.54 -6.43 10.58
C GLU A 258 -9.61 -7.38 9.38
N ASN A 259 -8.51 -8.07 9.10
CA ASN A 259 -8.41 -9.04 8.02
C ASN A 259 -7.85 -10.35 8.54
N ARG A 260 -8.50 -11.45 8.18
CA ARG A 260 -8.08 -12.83 8.46
C ARG A 260 -8.13 -13.58 7.15
N ASN A 261 -6.99 -13.87 6.58
CA ASN A 261 -6.91 -14.56 5.30
C ASN A 261 -5.89 -15.69 5.32
N ASN A 262 -6.21 -16.74 4.58
CA ASN A 262 -5.28 -17.78 4.23
C ASN A 262 -4.54 -17.40 2.94
N PHE A 263 -3.34 -17.93 2.76
CA PHE A 263 -2.59 -17.78 1.52
C PHE A 263 -3.06 -18.77 0.46
N ILE A 264 -3.04 -18.35 -0.80
CA ILE A 264 -3.02 -19.22 -1.96
C ILE A 264 -1.57 -19.61 -2.25
N ARG A 265 -1.32 -20.86 -2.53
CA ARG A 265 0.04 -21.35 -2.79
C ARG A 265 0.54 -20.87 -4.14
N ARG A 266 1.76 -20.35 -4.16
CA ARG A 266 2.41 -19.90 -5.40
C ARG A 266 2.85 -21.10 -6.24
N ALA A 267 2.90 -20.90 -7.55
CA ALA A 267 3.30 -21.91 -8.55
C ALA A 267 4.60 -21.51 -9.24
N THR A 268 5.32 -22.50 -9.77
CA THR A 268 6.34 -22.27 -10.79
C THR A 268 5.69 -22.17 -12.18
N LEU A 269 6.40 -21.63 -13.16
CA LEU A 269 5.91 -21.59 -14.54
C LEU A 269 5.66 -23.00 -15.09
N ALA A 270 6.50 -23.97 -14.75
CA ALA A 270 6.30 -25.36 -15.14
C ALA A 270 5.00 -25.97 -14.58
N GLN A 271 4.70 -25.72 -13.29
CA GLN A 271 3.47 -26.16 -12.66
C GLN A 271 2.22 -25.51 -13.27
N PHE A 272 2.31 -24.23 -13.61
CA PHE A 272 1.24 -23.54 -14.33
C PHE A 272 0.98 -24.17 -15.71
N ASN A 273 2.04 -24.37 -16.50
CA ASN A 273 1.94 -24.93 -17.85
C ASN A 273 1.41 -26.37 -17.88
N THR A 274 1.70 -27.16 -16.84
CA THR A 274 1.22 -28.55 -16.72
C THR A 274 -0.08 -28.66 -15.93
N ASN A 275 -0.66 -27.54 -15.47
CA ASN A 275 -1.85 -27.49 -14.62
C ASN A 275 -1.72 -28.33 -13.33
N THR A 276 -0.52 -28.34 -12.75
CA THR A 276 -0.19 -29.05 -11.50
C THR A 276 0.10 -28.09 -10.36
N ILE A 277 -0.65 -26.97 -10.29
CA ILE A 277 -0.49 -25.95 -9.26
C ILE A 277 -0.74 -26.56 -7.88
N PRO A 278 0.21 -26.45 -6.94
CA PRO A 278 0.07 -27.04 -5.62
C PRO A 278 -0.96 -26.28 -4.78
N VAL A 279 -1.65 -26.99 -3.89
CA VAL A 279 -2.55 -26.42 -2.88
C VAL A 279 -2.11 -26.81 -1.49
N TYR A 280 -2.64 -26.12 -0.49
CA TYR A 280 -2.46 -26.53 0.91
C TYR A 280 -3.36 -27.69 1.27
N ASP A 281 -3.00 -28.45 2.32
CA ASP A 281 -3.78 -29.58 2.81
C ASP A 281 -5.01 -29.08 3.59
N SER A 282 -6.15 -29.71 3.36
CA SER A 282 -7.40 -29.38 4.05
C SER A 282 -7.51 -30.03 5.43
N THR A 283 -6.70 -31.05 5.72
CA THR A 283 -6.71 -31.81 6.96
C THR A 283 -5.34 -31.84 7.59
N CYS A 284 -5.32 -31.98 8.91
CA CYS A 284 -4.13 -32.12 9.71
C CYS A 284 -4.41 -33.15 10.79
N VAL A 285 -3.60 -34.21 10.85
CA VAL A 285 -3.65 -35.20 11.92
C VAL A 285 -2.36 -35.03 12.74
N ARG A 286 -2.49 -34.42 13.89
CA ARG A 286 -1.34 -34.25 14.80
C ARG A 286 -1.18 -35.47 15.71
N PRO A 287 0.06 -35.84 16.08
CA PRO A 287 0.27 -36.80 17.10
C PRO A 287 -0.46 -36.36 18.39
N SER A 288 -1.16 -37.24 19.03
CA SER A 288 -1.70 -36.97 20.38
C SER A 288 -0.56 -37.02 21.39
N ALA A 289 -0.53 -36.06 22.30
CA ALA A 289 0.35 -36.15 23.47
C ALA A 289 0.11 -37.52 24.15
N SER A 290 1.16 -38.28 24.36
CA SER A 290 1.04 -39.62 24.97
C SER A 290 0.69 -39.55 26.45
N GLY A 291 0.92 -38.41 27.12
CA GLY A 291 0.62 -38.19 28.54
C GLY A 291 1.40 -39.11 29.48
N VAL A 292 2.45 -39.75 29.00
CA VAL A 292 3.28 -40.66 29.75
C VAL A 292 4.74 -40.25 29.62
N ALA A 293 5.30 -39.66 30.65
CA ALA A 293 6.72 -39.35 30.72
C ALA A 293 7.58 -40.58 30.39
N GLY A 294 8.54 -40.44 29.47
CA GLY A 294 9.42 -41.54 29.01
C GLY A 294 8.80 -42.38 27.89
N GLY A 295 7.80 -41.83 27.17
CA GLY A 295 7.22 -42.44 25.98
C GLY A 295 8.15 -42.52 24.79
N THR A 296 7.66 -42.98 23.64
CA THR A 296 8.41 -42.98 22.39
C THR A 296 8.40 -41.57 21.80
N ALA A 297 9.60 -41.10 21.35
CA ALA A 297 9.71 -39.81 20.68
C ALA A 297 8.71 -39.62 19.53
N GLN A 298 7.96 -38.53 19.56
CA GLN A 298 6.95 -38.18 18.54
C GLN A 298 7.52 -37.13 17.61
N ILE A 299 7.12 -37.22 16.32
CA ILE A 299 7.54 -36.24 15.30
C ILE A 299 6.30 -35.58 14.73
N ASP A 300 6.04 -34.34 15.16
CA ASP A 300 4.89 -33.53 14.71
C ASP A 300 5.27 -32.64 13.53
N ILE A 301 5.41 -33.26 12.35
CA ILE A 301 5.67 -32.53 11.10
C ILE A 301 4.56 -32.75 10.06
N SER A 302 3.56 -33.61 10.35
CA SER A 302 2.51 -34.02 9.42
C SER A 302 1.67 -32.87 8.91
N CYS A 303 1.56 -31.79 9.67
CA CYS A 303 0.75 -30.63 9.33
C CYS A 303 1.52 -29.46 8.72
N SER A 304 2.73 -29.72 8.21
CA SER A 304 3.58 -28.65 7.65
C SER A 304 2.95 -27.91 6.46
N ASN A 305 2.06 -28.55 5.70
CA ASN A 305 1.36 -27.98 4.55
C ASN A 305 -0.12 -27.65 4.85
N PHE A 306 -0.55 -27.68 6.10
CA PHE A 306 -1.92 -27.43 6.49
C PHE A 306 -2.30 -25.94 6.30
N TYR A 307 -3.47 -25.69 5.70
CA TYR A 307 -3.87 -24.32 5.31
C TYR A 307 -3.99 -23.35 6.48
N ARG A 308 -4.43 -23.82 7.67
CA ARG A 308 -4.58 -22.97 8.86
C ARG A 308 -3.26 -22.46 9.45
N ASN A 309 -2.13 -23.05 9.03
CA ASN A 309 -0.78 -22.56 9.37
C ASN A 309 -0.31 -21.47 8.40
N ASN A 310 -1.00 -21.31 7.29
CA ASN A 310 -0.63 -20.40 6.19
C ASN A 310 -1.61 -19.23 6.16
N ILE A 311 -1.46 -18.34 7.14
CA ILE A 311 -2.36 -17.21 7.41
C ILE A 311 -1.61 -15.88 7.34
N ASN A 312 -2.36 -14.81 7.06
CA ASN A 312 -1.84 -13.44 7.02
C ASN A 312 -2.81 -12.47 7.73
N PRO A 313 -2.94 -12.56 9.05
CA PRO A 313 -3.85 -11.73 9.81
C PRO A 313 -3.33 -10.30 9.94
N SER A 314 -4.24 -9.33 9.93
CA SER A 314 -3.93 -7.95 10.27
C SER A 314 -5.07 -7.24 11.00
N ASN A 315 -4.70 -6.35 11.92
CA ASN A 315 -5.55 -5.35 12.54
C ASN A 315 -4.91 -4.00 12.28
N THR A 316 -5.61 -3.11 11.58
CA THR A 316 -5.07 -1.81 11.20
C THR A 316 -6.08 -0.71 11.52
N GLY A 317 -5.57 0.47 11.82
CA GLY A 317 -6.42 1.62 12.07
C GLY A 317 -5.68 2.91 11.81
N ASN A 318 -6.43 3.96 11.49
CA ASN A 318 -5.89 5.29 11.37
C ASN A 318 -6.92 6.34 11.81
N ILE A 319 -6.40 7.47 12.27
CA ILE A 319 -7.15 8.69 12.55
C ILE A 319 -6.48 9.80 11.75
N ARG A 320 -7.27 10.61 11.05
CA ARG A 320 -6.79 11.66 10.15
C ARG A 320 -7.58 12.93 10.35
N GLY A 321 -6.86 14.03 10.65
CA GLY A 321 -7.40 15.37 10.59
C GLY A 321 -7.15 15.98 9.23
N GLN A 322 -8.09 16.81 8.78
CA GLN A 322 -7.92 17.71 7.64
C GLN A 322 -8.47 19.07 8.00
N SER A 323 -7.79 20.12 7.59
CA SER A 323 -8.26 21.47 7.87
C SER A 323 -7.85 22.47 6.80
N SER A 324 -8.59 23.57 6.73
CA SER A 324 -8.23 24.75 5.95
C SER A 324 -8.77 25.99 6.66
N PHE A 325 -7.91 26.97 6.90
CA PHE A 325 -8.23 28.19 7.61
C PHE A 325 -7.73 29.42 6.84
N THR A 326 -8.63 30.31 6.51
CA THR A 326 -8.33 31.62 5.95
C THR A 326 -7.95 32.57 7.08
N LEU A 327 -6.66 32.85 7.23
CA LEU A 327 -6.13 33.72 8.28
C LEU A 327 -6.20 35.21 7.91
N SER A 328 -6.16 35.52 6.62
CA SER A 328 -6.40 36.85 6.05
C SER A 328 -6.74 36.72 4.56
N ASP A 329 -7.06 37.81 3.88
CA ASP A 329 -7.33 37.86 2.44
C ASP A 329 -6.20 37.30 1.57
N LYS A 330 -4.98 37.22 2.13
CA LYS A 330 -3.79 36.74 1.42
C LYS A 330 -3.16 35.50 2.04
N LEU A 331 -3.62 35.05 3.20
CA LEU A 331 -2.93 33.98 3.94
C LEU A 331 -3.93 32.89 4.33
N ARG A 332 -3.65 31.66 3.91
CA ARG A 332 -4.35 30.44 4.29
C ARG A 332 -3.40 29.47 4.97
N ALA A 333 -3.90 28.75 5.96
CA ALA A 333 -3.17 27.70 6.67
C ALA A 333 -3.90 26.37 6.59
N THR A 334 -3.14 25.26 6.56
CA THR A 334 -3.67 23.88 6.74
C THR A 334 -2.86 23.18 7.82
N ILE A 335 -3.53 22.34 8.62
CA ILE A 335 -2.90 21.53 9.67
C ILE A 335 -3.64 20.18 9.68
N ASP A 336 -2.97 19.13 9.28
CA ASP A 336 -3.53 17.80 9.04
C ASP A 336 -2.79 16.76 9.91
N PRO A 337 -3.22 16.56 11.19
CA PRO A 337 -2.63 15.57 12.08
C PRO A 337 -3.07 14.15 11.72
N SER A 338 -2.23 13.17 12.03
CA SER A 338 -2.54 11.77 11.79
C SER A 338 -1.99 10.84 12.87
N PHE A 339 -2.69 9.73 13.04
CA PHE A 339 -2.25 8.56 13.79
C PHE A 339 -2.54 7.30 12.98
N GLN A 340 -1.58 6.37 12.94
CA GLN A 340 -1.75 5.05 12.30
C GLN A 340 -1.28 3.95 13.23
N TYR A 341 -2.05 2.87 13.27
CA TYR A 341 -1.77 1.63 13.97
C TYR A 341 -1.79 0.48 12.98
N VAL A 342 -0.77 -0.40 13.04
CA VAL A 342 -0.72 -1.65 12.27
C VAL A 342 -0.23 -2.78 13.17
N LEU A 343 -1.03 -3.82 13.28
CA LEU A 343 -0.62 -5.10 13.82
C LEU A 343 -0.85 -6.14 12.72
N ALA A 344 0.21 -6.68 12.18
CA ALA A 344 0.15 -7.62 11.07
C ALA A 344 1.18 -8.74 11.24
N ASN A 345 0.98 -9.83 10.50
CA ASN A 345 1.81 -10.99 10.59
C ASN A 345 1.76 -11.77 9.27
N GLY A 346 2.89 -12.23 8.81
CA GLY A 346 3.03 -13.06 7.61
C GLY A 346 2.89 -14.56 7.88
N GLY A 347 2.41 -14.98 9.07
CA GLY A 347 2.33 -16.39 9.45
C GLY A 347 3.70 -17.04 9.64
N GLY A 348 3.73 -18.34 9.65
CA GLY A 348 4.94 -19.13 9.72
C GLY A 348 4.88 -20.26 10.74
N ARG A 349 5.73 -21.23 10.56
CA ARG A 349 5.87 -22.38 11.46
C ARG A 349 7.31 -22.87 11.43
N THR A 350 7.69 -23.60 12.46
CA THR A 350 8.94 -24.33 12.51
C THR A 350 8.79 -25.55 13.42
N VAL A 351 9.74 -26.47 13.34
CA VAL A 351 9.79 -27.64 14.22
C VAL A 351 10.98 -27.49 15.15
N PHE A 352 10.73 -27.62 16.44
CA PHE A 352 11.78 -27.71 17.45
C PHE A 352 11.81 -29.10 18.04
N LYS A 353 13.02 -29.60 18.28
CA LYS A 353 13.21 -30.69 19.20
C LYS A 353 13.14 -30.16 20.63
N GLU A 354 12.45 -30.82 21.51
CA GLU A 354 12.36 -30.41 22.92
C GLU A 354 13.72 -30.41 23.63
N SER A 355 14.64 -31.27 23.14
CA SER A 355 16.06 -31.30 23.55
C SER A 355 16.95 -30.33 22.76
N ASP A 356 16.37 -29.38 21.98
CA ASP A 356 17.15 -28.43 21.17
C ASP A 356 18.05 -27.55 22.04
N ALA A 357 19.29 -27.38 21.60
CA ALA A 357 20.30 -26.62 22.33
C ALA A 357 19.87 -25.15 22.62
N GLN A 358 18.94 -24.59 21.86
CA GLN A 358 18.42 -23.25 22.08
C GLN A 358 17.64 -23.12 23.39
N PHE A 359 17.04 -24.22 23.90
CA PHE A 359 16.33 -24.21 25.17
C PHE A 359 17.28 -24.27 26.38
N ARG A 360 18.58 -24.59 26.22
CA ARG A 360 19.58 -24.85 27.23
C ARG A 360 19.26 -26.09 28.11
N THR A 361 18.02 -26.18 28.56
CA THR A 361 17.47 -27.34 29.28
C THR A 361 16.34 -27.87 28.41
N PRO A 362 16.24 -29.17 28.16
CA PRO A 362 15.13 -29.75 27.44
C PRO A 362 13.80 -29.25 27.99
N THR A 363 12.89 -28.88 27.10
CA THR A 363 11.61 -28.25 27.45
C THR A 363 10.46 -29.02 26.79
N ASP A 364 9.56 -29.52 27.61
CA ASP A 364 8.32 -30.15 27.15
C ASP A 364 7.45 -29.08 26.41
N LEU A 365 7.29 -29.22 25.10
CA LEU A 365 6.59 -28.27 24.24
C LEU A 365 5.15 -28.69 23.94
N ASN A 366 4.83 -29.97 24.04
CA ASN A 366 3.51 -30.54 23.78
C ASN A 366 2.70 -30.88 25.04
N GLY A 367 3.33 -30.88 26.21
CA GLY A 367 2.70 -31.08 27.52
C GLY A 367 2.44 -32.53 27.84
N ASP A 368 3.24 -33.47 27.28
CA ASP A 368 3.05 -34.89 27.53
C ASP A 368 3.89 -35.43 28.70
N GLY A 369 4.81 -34.63 29.28
CA GLY A 369 5.60 -34.88 30.47
C GLY A 369 6.97 -35.45 30.18
N ASP A 370 7.43 -35.51 28.89
CA ASP A 370 8.81 -35.84 28.57
C ASP A 370 9.46 -34.73 27.72
N THR A 371 10.60 -34.97 27.13
CA THR A 371 11.36 -33.98 26.31
C THR A 371 12.09 -34.68 25.16
N LEU A 372 11.41 -35.68 24.57
CA LEU A 372 11.98 -36.52 23.51
C LEU A 372 11.50 -36.10 22.14
N ASP A 373 10.52 -35.21 22.05
CA ASP A 373 9.73 -34.98 20.87
C ASP A 373 10.30 -33.92 19.92
N SER A 374 9.79 -33.95 18.69
CA SER A 374 9.92 -32.87 17.70
C SER A 374 8.55 -32.24 17.48
N VAL A 375 8.36 -31.02 17.97
CA VAL A 375 7.07 -30.36 18.02
C VAL A 375 7.01 -29.20 17.05
N MET A 376 5.96 -29.19 16.21
CA MET A 376 5.68 -28.05 15.33
C MET A 376 5.06 -26.92 16.15
N ILE A 377 5.63 -25.72 16.03
CA ILE A 377 5.15 -24.51 16.69
C ILE A 377 4.88 -23.41 15.68
N TYR A 378 3.94 -22.53 16.02
CA TYR A 378 3.69 -21.33 15.26
C TYR A 378 4.82 -20.33 15.45
N TRP A 379 5.39 -19.89 14.33
CA TRP A 379 6.61 -19.08 14.25
C TRP A 379 6.36 -17.82 13.43
N PRO A 380 5.55 -16.88 13.94
CA PRO A 380 5.05 -15.76 13.19
C PRO A 380 6.12 -14.72 12.86
N ASN A 381 5.79 -13.86 11.92
CA ASN A 381 6.59 -12.73 11.50
C ASN A 381 5.85 -11.44 11.85
N THR A 382 5.63 -11.18 13.12
CA THR A 382 4.75 -10.13 13.63
C THR A 382 5.38 -8.75 13.49
N THR A 383 4.58 -7.80 13.02
CA THR A 383 4.88 -6.37 12.93
C THR A 383 3.84 -5.59 13.72
N ASN A 384 4.28 -4.69 14.58
CA ASN A 384 3.44 -3.77 15.35
C ASN A 384 3.96 -2.35 15.15
N THR A 385 3.20 -1.52 14.46
CA THR A 385 3.58 -0.16 14.10
C THR A 385 2.65 0.85 14.72
N HIS A 386 3.22 1.89 15.31
CA HIS A 386 2.53 3.11 15.74
C HIS A 386 3.19 4.28 15.06
N ARG A 387 2.40 5.13 14.42
CA ARG A 387 2.88 6.27 13.66
C ARG A 387 2.04 7.49 13.97
N VAL A 388 2.69 8.60 14.29
CA VAL A 388 2.07 9.92 14.45
C VAL A 388 2.67 10.88 13.44
N GLY A 389 1.87 11.79 12.93
CA GLY A 389 2.35 12.76 11.96
C GLY A 389 1.51 14.02 11.93
N VAL A 390 2.07 15.06 11.36
CA VAL A 390 1.37 16.27 10.99
C VAL A 390 1.93 16.80 9.68
N THR A 391 1.02 17.12 8.76
CA THR A 391 1.34 17.86 7.54
C THR A 391 0.70 19.23 7.65
N SER A 392 1.43 20.29 7.38
CA SER A 392 0.93 21.65 7.49
C SER A 392 1.44 22.51 6.33
N SER A 393 0.66 23.51 5.96
CA SER A 393 1.05 24.47 4.92
C SER A 393 0.59 25.89 5.28
N LEU A 394 1.41 26.85 4.86
CA LEU A 394 1.06 28.27 4.80
C LEU A 394 1.09 28.69 3.33
N ILE A 395 -0.01 29.21 2.83
CA ILE A 395 -0.19 29.61 1.45
C ILE A 395 -0.42 31.11 1.42
N TYR A 396 0.53 31.83 0.81
CA TYR A 396 0.48 33.28 0.71
C TYR A 396 0.21 33.69 -0.73
N LYS A 397 -0.90 34.40 -0.92
CA LYS A 397 -1.31 34.99 -2.21
C LYS A 397 -0.47 36.21 -2.49
N LEU A 398 0.42 36.14 -3.49
CA LEU A 398 1.25 37.28 -3.92
C LEU A 398 0.42 38.23 -4.80
N SER A 399 -0.37 37.65 -5.71
CA SER A 399 -1.30 38.36 -6.61
C SER A 399 -2.53 37.46 -6.87
N ASP A 400 -3.45 37.92 -7.73
CA ASP A 400 -4.61 37.11 -8.13
C ASP A 400 -4.22 35.89 -8.99
N THR A 401 -3.02 35.91 -9.56
CA THR A 401 -2.53 34.82 -10.43
C THR A 401 -1.31 34.10 -9.89
N SER A 402 -0.85 34.43 -8.66
CA SER A 402 0.36 33.82 -8.10
C SER A 402 0.30 33.66 -6.58
N ASN A 403 0.90 32.58 -6.10
CA ASN A 403 1.05 32.28 -4.69
C ASN A 403 2.39 31.61 -4.38
N VAL A 404 2.76 31.65 -3.12
CA VAL A 404 3.85 30.86 -2.53
C VAL A 404 3.27 30.00 -1.43
N ARG A 405 3.63 28.73 -1.42
CA ARG A 405 3.33 27.79 -0.35
C ARG A 405 4.59 27.40 0.39
N LEU A 406 4.54 27.45 1.71
CA LEU A 406 5.50 26.86 2.62
C LEU A 406 4.84 25.66 3.27
N ALA A 407 5.44 24.48 3.18
CA ALA A 407 4.90 23.30 3.81
C ALA A 407 5.92 22.67 4.76
N TYR A 408 5.40 22.09 5.84
CA TYR A 408 6.17 21.32 6.80
C TYR A 408 5.48 20.00 7.09
N THR A 409 6.27 18.92 7.10
CA THR A 409 5.82 17.59 7.50
C THR A 409 6.69 17.10 8.65
N TYR A 410 6.03 16.65 9.71
CA TYR A 410 6.61 15.81 10.74
C TYR A 410 5.95 14.43 10.68
N ASP A 411 6.76 13.37 10.71
CA ASP A 411 6.29 12.00 10.73
C ASP A 411 7.21 11.15 11.61
N HIS A 412 6.64 10.47 12.60
CA HIS A 412 7.36 9.63 13.56
C HIS A 412 6.68 8.28 13.64
N GLY A 413 7.39 7.24 13.19
CA GLY A 413 6.89 5.87 13.18
C GLY A 413 7.76 4.92 13.98
N ILE A 414 7.17 4.23 14.94
CA ILE A 414 7.80 3.14 15.71
C ILE A 414 7.36 1.82 15.07
N HIS A 415 8.29 1.12 14.45
CA HIS A 415 8.07 -0.15 13.76
C HIS A 415 8.73 -1.27 14.56
N ARG A 416 7.96 -1.97 15.36
CA ARG A 416 8.37 -3.09 16.19
C ARG A 416 8.14 -4.39 15.44
N GLN A 417 9.19 -5.18 15.28
CA GLN A 417 9.13 -6.49 14.64
C GLN A 417 9.57 -7.57 15.63
N THR A 418 8.65 -8.50 15.90
CA THR A 418 8.90 -9.66 16.76
C THR A 418 8.50 -10.94 16.00
N GLY A 419 8.38 -12.02 16.66
CA GLY A 419 7.96 -13.31 16.13
C GLY A 419 7.97 -14.29 17.26
N GLU A 420 7.15 -14.02 18.27
CA GLU A 420 7.06 -14.81 19.50
C GLU A 420 6.40 -16.15 19.20
N ALA A 421 7.09 -17.24 19.54
CA ALA A 421 6.61 -18.59 19.32
C ALA A 421 5.40 -18.89 20.20
N VAL A 422 4.36 -19.50 19.61
CA VAL A 422 3.21 -20.02 20.37
C VAL A 422 2.89 -21.43 19.90
N PRO A 423 2.31 -22.28 20.77
CA PRO A 423 1.89 -23.61 20.38
C PRO A 423 0.69 -23.57 19.42
N PHE A 424 0.54 -24.64 18.65
CA PHE A 424 -0.72 -24.94 17.97
C PHE A 424 -1.67 -25.68 18.92
N ASN A 425 -2.96 -25.46 18.78
CA ASN A 425 -3.97 -26.27 19.46
C ASN A 425 -4.13 -27.65 18.79
N ALA A 426 -4.97 -28.50 19.34
CA ALA A 426 -5.24 -29.85 18.80
C ALA A 426 -5.82 -29.83 17.39
N ALA A 427 -6.53 -28.76 16.98
CA ALA A 427 -7.06 -28.60 15.63
C ALA A 427 -6.03 -28.08 14.62
N GLY A 428 -4.80 -27.79 15.06
CA GLY A 428 -3.74 -27.24 14.22
C GLY A 428 -3.81 -25.73 14.01
N ASP A 429 -4.63 -25.00 14.76
CA ASP A 429 -4.66 -23.54 14.73
C ASP A 429 -3.62 -22.96 15.69
N PRO A 430 -2.96 -21.85 15.35
CA PRO A 430 -2.13 -21.16 16.33
C PRO A 430 -2.99 -20.66 17.51
N THR A 431 -2.51 -20.84 18.73
CA THR A 431 -3.24 -20.35 19.93
C THR A 431 -3.37 -18.83 19.96
N ASN A 432 -2.50 -18.12 19.24
CA ASN A 432 -2.61 -16.69 18.97
C ASN A 432 -2.06 -16.37 17.58
N VAL A 433 -2.90 -15.80 16.71
CA VAL A 433 -2.52 -15.49 15.30
C VAL A 433 -1.44 -14.40 15.18
N PHE A 434 -1.23 -13.58 16.19
CA PHE A 434 -0.17 -12.57 16.23
C PHE A 434 1.04 -13.01 17.05
N GLY A 435 1.13 -14.29 17.42
CA GLY A 435 2.11 -14.79 18.36
C GLY A 435 1.90 -14.20 19.75
N GLY A 436 2.94 -14.10 20.50
CA GLY A 436 2.89 -13.45 21.80
C GLY A 436 3.29 -11.99 21.73
N LYS A 437 2.60 -11.16 20.94
CA LYS A 437 2.92 -9.74 20.83
C LYS A 437 3.22 -9.13 22.20
N ASP A 438 4.50 -8.76 22.44
CA ASP A 438 4.98 -8.17 23.70
C ASP A 438 4.51 -8.93 24.97
N SER A 439 4.56 -10.25 24.90
CA SER A 439 4.12 -11.21 25.94
C SER A 439 2.59 -11.41 26.06
N PHE A 440 1.80 -10.85 25.18
CA PHE A 440 0.40 -11.24 25.06
C PHE A 440 0.26 -12.65 24.46
N GLY A 441 -0.78 -13.33 24.84
CA GLY A 441 -0.95 -14.73 24.49
C GLY A 441 -0.12 -15.66 25.41
N ASN A 442 0.16 -16.85 24.95
CA ASN A 442 0.89 -17.86 25.71
C ASN A 442 2.22 -18.20 24.99
N PRO A 443 3.19 -17.25 24.93
CA PRO A 443 4.43 -17.50 24.21
C PRO A 443 5.27 -18.58 24.90
N ILE A 444 5.93 -19.40 24.07
CA ILE A 444 6.89 -20.40 24.57
C ILE A 444 8.08 -19.67 25.18
N ARG A 445 8.48 -20.10 26.34
CA ARG A 445 9.61 -19.53 27.09
C ARG A 445 10.78 -20.50 27.15
N LEU A 446 11.98 -19.94 27.10
CA LEU A 446 13.21 -20.64 27.39
C LEU A 446 13.33 -20.90 28.89
N SER A 447 14.24 -21.78 29.29
CA SER A 447 14.47 -22.18 30.71
C SER A 447 14.80 -21.00 31.63
N ASP A 448 15.34 -19.90 31.10
CA ASP A 448 15.63 -18.68 31.86
C ASP A 448 14.45 -17.68 31.90
N GLY A 449 13.28 -18.08 31.39
CA GLY A 449 12.07 -17.27 31.34
C GLY A 449 11.97 -16.32 30.17
N THR A 450 13.02 -16.18 29.32
CA THR A 450 12.94 -15.37 28.13
C THR A 450 11.99 -15.99 27.10
N ILE A 451 11.34 -15.15 26.29
CA ILE A 451 10.42 -15.60 25.26
C ILE A 451 11.21 -16.10 24.05
N LEU A 452 10.86 -17.28 23.56
CA LEU A 452 11.37 -17.80 22.29
C LEU A 452 10.86 -16.95 21.12
N ARG A 453 11.77 -16.30 20.38
CA ARG A 453 11.44 -15.38 19.30
C ARG A 453 12.16 -15.71 18.00
N ARG A 454 11.45 -15.50 16.88
CA ARG A 454 12.02 -15.57 15.53
C ARG A 454 12.94 -14.38 15.25
N ARG A 455 12.55 -13.21 15.70
CA ARG A 455 13.30 -11.95 15.63
C ARG A 455 12.84 -11.03 16.74
N ASP A 456 13.67 -10.06 17.07
CA ASP A 456 13.36 -9.03 18.06
C ASP A 456 14.10 -7.75 17.68
N ARG A 457 13.40 -6.77 17.09
CA ARG A 457 14.00 -5.56 16.55
C ARG A 457 13.03 -4.39 16.52
N THR A 458 13.55 -3.18 16.66
CA THR A 458 12.78 -1.93 16.59
C THR A 458 13.45 -0.97 15.61
N SER A 459 12.66 -0.40 14.73
CA SER A 459 13.07 0.71 13.87
C SER A 459 12.20 1.91 14.18
N ILE A 460 12.80 3.05 14.44
CA ILE A 460 12.11 4.34 14.55
C ILE A 460 12.46 5.13 13.28
N ALA A 461 11.43 5.56 12.56
CA ALA A 461 11.55 6.38 11.36
C ALA A 461 11.07 7.79 11.68
N ASP A 462 11.97 8.77 11.56
CA ASP A 462 11.70 10.18 11.78
C ASP A 462 11.87 10.96 10.49
N LEU A 463 10.83 11.65 10.04
CA LEU A 463 10.88 12.57 8.91
C LEU A 463 10.55 13.99 9.40
N ASN A 464 11.46 14.91 9.11
CA ASN A 464 11.20 16.34 9.14
C ASN A 464 11.40 16.85 7.72
N GLN A 465 10.37 17.38 7.08
CA GLN A 465 10.46 17.83 5.70
C GLN A 465 9.96 19.25 5.57
N PHE A 466 10.75 20.07 4.90
CA PHE A 466 10.36 21.41 4.49
C PHE A 466 10.16 21.45 2.99
N ALA A 467 9.17 22.20 2.54
CA ALA A 467 8.92 22.42 1.12
C ALA A 467 8.52 23.87 0.87
N VAL A 468 8.97 24.39 -0.27
CA VAL A 468 8.59 25.71 -0.80
C VAL A 468 8.13 25.51 -2.23
N GLU A 469 6.99 26.09 -2.58
CA GLU A 469 6.43 26.02 -3.92
C GLU A 469 5.95 27.42 -4.32
N TYR A 470 6.36 27.83 -5.52
CA TYR A 470 5.83 28.98 -6.23
C TYR A 470 4.94 28.51 -7.36
N ARG A 471 3.73 29.06 -7.45
CA ARG A 471 2.79 28.80 -8.52
C ARG A 471 2.27 30.09 -9.11
N ALA A 472 2.29 30.21 -10.42
CA ALA A 472 1.84 31.42 -11.09
C ALA A 472 1.24 31.14 -12.47
N ARG A 473 0.31 31.98 -12.90
CA ARG A 473 -0.29 32.02 -14.22
C ARG A 473 0.13 33.30 -14.92
N TYR A 474 0.53 33.17 -16.16
CA TYR A 474 0.98 34.27 -17.01
C TYR A 474 0.23 34.27 -18.35
N PHE A 475 0.35 35.36 -19.10
CA PHE A 475 -0.23 35.50 -20.46
C PHE A 475 -1.74 35.23 -20.49
N SER A 476 -2.50 35.92 -19.62
CA SER A 476 -3.95 35.74 -19.46
C SER A 476 -4.32 34.27 -19.16
N ASP A 477 -3.64 33.70 -18.17
CA ASP A 477 -3.80 32.33 -17.66
C ASP A 477 -3.35 31.21 -18.62
N LYS A 478 -2.78 31.50 -19.76
CA LYS A 478 -2.33 30.49 -20.72
C LYS A 478 -1.11 29.69 -20.27
N LEU A 479 -0.20 30.30 -19.52
CA LEU A 479 0.99 29.64 -19.00
C LEU A 479 0.88 29.45 -17.50
N LEU A 480 0.81 28.21 -17.05
CA LEU A 480 0.98 27.81 -15.65
C LEU A 480 2.43 27.43 -15.41
N VAL A 481 3.05 28.07 -14.42
CA VAL A 481 4.37 27.74 -13.90
C VAL A 481 4.20 27.21 -12.48
N ASN A 482 4.78 26.05 -12.21
CA ASN A 482 4.89 25.47 -10.88
C ASN A 482 6.36 25.16 -10.63
N ALA A 483 6.97 25.79 -9.65
CA ALA A 483 8.38 25.59 -9.31
C ALA A 483 8.50 25.44 -7.80
N GLY A 484 9.18 24.40 -7.36
CA GLY A 484 9.33 24.16 -5.94
C GLY A 484 10.52 23.27 -5.60
N VAL A 485 10.76 23.19 -4.33
CA VAL A 485 11.80 22.34 -3.75
C VAL A 485 11.29 21.77 -2.43
N ARG A 486 11.60 20.50 -2.19
CA ARG A 486 11.40 19.86 -0.89
C ARG A 486 12.72 19.33 -0.35
N ALA A 487 12.86 19.36 0.96
CA ALA A 487 14.05 18.91 1.67
C ALA A 487 13.65 17.96 2.80
N PRO A 488 13.55 16.64 2.54
CA PRO A 488 13.37 15.65 3.58
C PRO A 488 14.65 15.46 4.39
N TYR A 489 14.53 15.57 5.70
CA TYR A 489 15.51 15.15 6.70
C TYR A 489 14.97 13.88 7.35
N PHE A 490 15.41 12.74 6.83
CA PHE A 490 14.93 11.45 7.25
C PHE A 490 15.98 10.70 8.07
N GLN A 491 15.56 10.16 9.22
CA GLN A 491 16.42 9.39 10.11
C GLN A 491 15.79 8.05 10.44
N ARG A 492 16.60 7.01 10.50
CA ARG A 492 16.23 5.71 11.05
C ARG A 492 17.11 5.39 12.26
N ASN A 493 16.47 5.15 13.40
CA ASN A 493 17.10 4.62 14.60
C ASN A 493 16.74 3.13 14.67
N MET A 494 17.75 2.29 14.57
CA MET A 494 17.63 0.85 14.46
C MET A 494 18.15 0.18 15.73
N THR A 495 17.40 -0.74 16.30
CA THR A 495 17.86 -1.61 17.38
C THR A 495 17.50 -3.05 17.04
N ASN A 496 18.50 -3.91 17.03
CA ASN A 496 18.34 -5.36 16.94
C ASN A 496 18.77 -5.99 18.25
N TYR A 497 17.84 -6.71 18.87
CA TYR A 497 18.06 -7.37 20.18
C TYR A 497 18.58 -8.80 20.04
N CYS A 498 18.54 -9.36 18.82
CA CYS A 498 19.01 -10.72 18.53
C CYS A 498 20.31 -10.69 17.72
N TYR A 499 20.98 -11.82 17.62
CA TYR A 499 22.06 -12.01 16.68
C TYR A 499 21.54 -12.01 15.25
N GLN A 500 22.26 -11.44 14.29
CA GLN A 500 21.80 -11.24 12.92
C GLN A 500 22.77 -11.88 11.92
N ARG A 501 22.24 -12.77 11.08
CA ARG A 501 22.99 -13.37 9.97
C ARG A 501 22.76 -12.61 8.68
N ASP A 502 21.53 -12.36 8.34
CA ASP A 502 21.10 -11.54 7.22
C ASP A 502 19.73 -10.93 7.53
N THR A 503 19.16 -10.16 6.60
CA THR A 503 17.90 -9.44 6.81
C THR A 503 16.73 -10.34 7.27
N PHE A 504 16.73 -11.62 6.90
CA PHE A 504 15.65 -12.57 7.22
C PHE A 504 15.99 -13.49 8.39
N THR A 505 17.29 -13.69 8.67
CA THR A 505 17.78 -14.70 9.60
C THR A 505 18.32 -14.04 10.85
N ALA A 506 17.47 -13.91 11.86
CA ALA A 506 17.86 -13.55 13.20
C ALA A 506 17.97 -14.82 14.07
N TYR A 507 18.83 -14.78 15.06
CA TYR A 507 18.97 -15.81 16.07
C TYR A 507 18.79 -15.22 17.45
N CYS A 508 17.59 -15.38 17.99
CA CYS A 508 17.24 -14.93 19.33
C CYS A 508 17.54 -16.04 20.32
N THR A 509 18.71 -16.01 20.92
CA THR A 509 19.19 -17.04 21.83
C THR A 509 19.88 -16.45 23.04
N THR A 510 19.85 -17.18 24.14
CA THR A 510 20.61 -16.92 25.34
C THR A 510 21.86 -17.83 25.44
N GLN A 511 22.14 -18.64 24.44
CA GLN A 511 23.35 -19.47 24.35
C GLN A 511 24.61 -18.57 24.32
N THR A 512 25.67 -19.08 24.94
CA THR A 512 27.00 -18.48 24.81
C THR A 512 27.57 -18.81 23.44
N PRO A 513 28.11 -17.83 22.71
CA PRO A 513 28.80 -18.06 21.43
C PRO A 513 29.93 -19.11 21.61
N THR A 514 30.07 -20.00 20.62
CA THR A 514 31.14 -20.99 20.58
C THR A 514 32.47 -20.43 20.15
N SER A 515 32.42 -19.37 19.30
CA SER A 515 33.61 -18.61 18.88
C SER A 515 33.27 -17.18 18.48
N VAL A 516 34.31 -16.34 18.44
CA VAL A 516 34.26 -14.96 17.93
C VAL A 516 35.42 -14.81 16.95
N ASP A 517 35.16 -14.38 15.74
CA ASP A 517 36.20 -14.18 14.75
C ASP A 517 36.82 -12.75 14.82
N ALA A 518 37.85 -12.50 14.01
CA ALA A 518 38.56 -11.22 14.01
C ALA A 518 37.67 -10.02 13.56
N ALA A 519 36.54 -10.28 12.87
CA ALA A 519 35.57 -9.28 12.49
C ALA A 519 34.48 -9.05 13.56
N GLY A 520 34.55 -9.75 14.71
CA GLY A 520 33.57 -9.68 15.78
C GLY A 520 32.29 -10.48 15.50
N LEU A 521 32.26 -11.32 14.47
CA LEU A 521 31.14 -12.21 14.20
C LEU A 521 31.25 -13.45 15.10
N VAL A 522 30.12 -13.93 15.57
CA VAL A 522 30.00 -15.04 16.51
C VAL A 522 29.39 -16.27 15.83
N THR A 523 29.76 -17.45 16.35
CA THR A 523 29.15 -18.73 15.97
C THR A 523 28.45 -19.37 17.17
N PHE A 524 27.56 -20.34 16.92
CA PHE A 524 26.82 -21.05 17.95
C PHE A 524 26.78 -22.54 17.65
N ALA A 525 26.47 -23.36 18.67
CA ALA A 525 26.10 -24.75 18.47
C ALA A 525 24.89 -24.86 17.52
N VAL A 526 24.79 -25.99 16.81
CA VAL A 526 23.65 -26.29 15.94
C VAL A 526 22.35 -26.36 16.77
N SER A 527 21.30 -25.76 16.21
CA SER A 527 19.95 -25.75 16.77
C SER A 527 18.92 -25.67 15.63
N ALA A 528 17.64 -25.69 15.96
CA ALA A 528 16.58 -25.55 14.95
C ALA A 528 16.68 -24.26 14.14
N GLN A 529 17.09 -23.15 14.76
CA GLN A 529 17.31 -21.88 14.06
C GLN A 529 18.72 -21.73 13.48
N ASN A 530 19.72 -22.30 14.14
CA ASN A 530 21.10 -22.29 13.66
C ASN A 530 21.47 -23.66 13.09
N THR A 531 21.17 -23.90 11.83
CA THR A 531 21.32 -25.20 11.16
C THR A 531 22.77 -25.62 10.88
N SER A 532 23.75 -24.76 11.14
CA SER A 532 25.19 -25.05 10.97
C SER A 532 26.05 -24.32 12.00
N ALA A 533 26.98 -25.03 12.61
CA ALA A 533 27.97 -24.42 13.50
C ALA A 533 28.91 -23.42 12.78
N ALA A 534 28.99 -23.46 11.45
CA ALA A 534 29.78 -22.52 10.66
C ALA A 534 29.03 -21.20 10.40
N ASN A 535 27.72 -21.10 10.69
CA ASN A 535 26.97 -19.87 10.51
C ASN A 535 27.50 -18.76 11.43
N LYS A 536 27.81 -17.62 10.80
CA LYS A 536 28.31 -16.46 11.53
C LYS A 536 27.21 -15.41 11.69
N TYR A 537 27.17 -14.77 12.85
CA TYR A 537 26.18 -13.77 13.22
C TYR A 537 26.84 -12.49 13.73
N GLY A 538 26.31 -11.35 13.35
CA GLY A 538 26.59 -10.08 14.01
C GLY A 538 25.88 -10.00 15.37
N THR A 539 26.51 -9.36 16.33
CA THR A 539 25.97 -9.20 17.71
C THR A 539 24.78 -8.22 17.74
N PRO A 540 23.89 -8.32 18.73
CA PRO A 540 22.87 -7.33 19.02
C PRO A 540 23.46 -5.92 19.06
N ARG A 541 22.75 -4.95 18.46
CA ARG A 541 23.27 -3.58 18.32
C ARG A 541 22.21 -2.55 18.04
N SER A 542 22.54 -1.28 18.35
CA SER A 542 21.75 -0.11 17.96
C SER A 542 22.59 0.81 17.08
N PHE A 543 21.98 1.42 16.10
CA PHE A 543 22.64 2.38 15.21
C PHE A 543 21.64 3.33 14.56
N THR A 544 22.14 4.44 14.06
CA THR A 544 21.34 5.46 13.36
C THR A 544 21.83 5.63 11.94
N ARG A 545 20.90 5.87 11.00
CA ARG A 545 21.16 6.27 9.62
C ARG A 545 20.38 7.52 9.29
N LYS A 546 21.01 8.44 8.57
CA LYS A 546 20.42 9.72 8.15
C LYS A 546 20.48 9.85 6.65
N TYR A 547 19.37 10.28 6.05
CA TYR A 547 19.19 10.43 4.61
C TYR A 547 18.55 11.77 4.33
N ASN A 548 19.36 12.72 3.89
CA ASN A 548 18.92 14.08 3.62
C ASN A 548 19.17 14.38 2.15
N LYS A 549 18.21 15.00 1.49
CA LYS A 549 18.34 15.41 0.08
C LYS A 549 17.51 16.67 -0.18
N VAL A 550 17.93 17.45 -1.15
CA VAL A 550 17.13 18.55 -1.71
C VAL A 550 16.59 18.08 -3.05
N LEU A 551 15.29 18.18 -3.25
CA LEU A 551 14.55 17.59 -4.36
C LEU A 551 13.79 18.68 -5.11
N PRO A 552 14.33 19.17 -6.24
CA PRO A 552 13.66 20.15 -7.08
C PRO A 552 12.45 19.54 -7.81
N ASN A 553 11.48 20.40 -8.10
CA ASN A 553 10.29 20.07 -8.89
C ASN A 553 9.91 21.29 -9.73
N LEU A 554 9.81 21.10 -11.04
CA LEU A 554 9.41 22.11 -11.99
C LEU A 554 8.33 21.59 -12.92
N GLY A 555 7.27 22.34 -13.10
CA GLY A 555 6.20 22.04 -14.04
C GLY A 555 5.81 23.28 -14.82
N LEU A 556 5.66 23.11 -16.11
CA LEU A 556 5.18 24.14 -17.05
C LEU A 556 3.98 23.58 -17.81
N SER A 557 2.93 24.37 -17.96
CA SER A 557 1.76 23.97 -18.75
C SER A 557 1.31 25.18 -19.56
N TYR A 558 1.26 25.04 -20.90
CA TYR A 558 0.93 26.13 -21.81
C TYR A 558 -0.25 25.76 -22.71
N GLU A 559 -1.28 26.60 -22.72
CA GLU A 559 -2.43 26.50 -23.63
C GLU A 559 -2.02 27.02 -25.00
N VAL A 560 -1.68 26.10 -25.91
CA VAL A 560 -1.22 26.44 -27.28
C VAL A 560 -2.35 26.83 -28.19
N ALA A 561 -3.55 26.33 -27.94
CA ALA A 561 -4.78 26.68 -28.59
C ALA A 561 -5.96 26.36 -27.65
N GLU A 562 -7.17 26.81 -28.02
CA GLU A 562 -8.39 26.47 -27.28
C GLU A 562 -8.50 24.95 -27.12
N ASN A 563 -8.72 24.49 -25.87
CA ASN A 563 -8.80 23.06 -25.49
C ASN A 563 -7.52 22.23 -25.71
N GLN A 564 -6.38 22.87 -25.98
CA GLN A 564 -5.11 22.20 -26.27
C GLN A 564 -3.99 22.70 -25.36
N THR A 565 -3.41 21.83 -24.60
CA THR A 565 -2.37 22.16 -23.61
C THR A 565 -1.15 21.30 -23.81
N LEU A 566 0.01 21.91 -23.90
CA LEU A 566 1.32 21.24 -23.77
C LEU A 566 1.81 21.41 -22.34
N TYR A 567 2.40 20.37 -21.77
CA TYR A 567 3.08 20.47 -20.48
C TYR A 567 4.45 19.80 -20.51
N ALA A 568 5.32 20.25 -19.64
CA ALA A 568 6.60 19.64 -19.35
C ALA A 568 6.82 19.65 -17.85
N SER A 569 7.42 18.58 -17.32
CA SER A 569 7.79 18.51 -15.91
C SER A 569 9.16 17.88 -15.71
N TYR A 570 9.84 18.36 -14.67
CA TYR A 570 11.07 17.80 -14.13
C TYR A 570 10.89 17.64 -12.63
N ALA A 571 11.26 16.48 -12.08
CA ALA A 571 11.20 16.25 -10.65
C ALA A 571 12.29 15.28 -10.20
N GLU A 572 12.83 15.53 -9.01
CA GLU A 572 13.63 14.55 -8.29
C GLU A 572 12.82 13.95 -7.14
N SER A 573 13.01 12.65 -6.93
CA SER A 573 12.36 11.88 -5.89
C SER A 573 13.35 10.99 -5.16
N ILE A 574 13.00 10.55 -3.95
CA ILE A 574 13.82 9.72 -3.08
C ILE A 574 13.03 8.53 -2.54
N SER A 575 13.70 7.39 -2.34
CA SER A 575 13.29 6.33 -1.43
C SER A 575 14.44 6.00 -0.49
N ALA A 576 14.27 6.30 0.79
CA ALA A 576 15.25 5.95 1.81
C ALA A 576 15.30 4.42 1.99
N PRO A 577 16.46 3.84 2.36
CA PRO A 577 16.59 2.40 2.58
C PRO A 577 15.56 1.87 3.58
N ARG A 578 15.02 0.70 3.28
CA ARG A 578 14.04 0.00 4.12
C ARG A 578 14.70 -0.56 5.37
N THR A 579 13.93 -0.93 6.37
CA THR A 579 14.47 -1.59 7.56
C THR A 579 15.19 -2.89 7.20
N ASP A 580 14.62 -3.67 6.28
CA ASP A 580 15.19 -4.94 5.86
C ASP A 580 16.51 -4.79 5.07
N ASP A 581 16.76 -3.62 4.48
CA ASP A 581 18.03 -3.31 3.82
C ASP A 581 19.15 -2.95 4.82
N LEU A 582 18.81 -2.69 6.07
CA LEU A 582 19.73 -2.21 7.11
C LEU A 582 20.06 -3.26 8.17
N TYR A 583 19.22 -4.29 8.33
CA TYR A 583 19.49 -5.40 9.24
C TYR A 583 20.36 -6.45 8.55
N ASP A 584 21.66 -6.37 8.77
CA ASP A 584 22.65 -7.25 8.19
C ASP A 584 23.64 -7.75 9.26
N GLN A 585 24.42 -8.75 8.96
CA GLN A 585 25.49 -9.29 9.80
C GLN A 585 26.49 -8.20 10.20
N LYS A 586 26.85 -7.33 9.24
CA LYS A 586 27.69 -6.15 9.42
C LYS A 586 26.88 -4.87 9.31
N LEU A 587 27.43 -3.77 9.84
CA LEU A 587 26.83 -2.47 9.64
C LEU A 587 26.93 -2.05 8.18
N VAL A 588 25.79 -1.87 7.54
CA VAL A 588 25.68 -1.37 6.16
C VAL A 588 25.12 0.06 6.16
N ASN A 589 25.44 0.80 5.11
CA ASN A 589 24.92 2.16 4.92
C ASN A 589 24.63 2.38 3.43
N PRO A 590 23.65 1.71 2.84
CA PRO A 590 23.29 1.95 1.46
C PRO A 590 22.81 3.39 1.30
N ALA A 591 23.15 4.01 0.17
CA ALA A 591 22.62 5.32 -0.20
C ALA A 591 21.12 5.21 -0.49
N PRO A 592 20.34 6.30 -0.32
CA PRO A 592 18.95 6.28 -0.73
C PRO A 592 18.84 6.13 -2.25
N GLU A 593 17.82 5.43 -2.67
CA GLU A 593 17.43 5.36 -4.06
C GLU A 593 16.90 6.72 -4.51
N THR A 594 17.22 7.15 -5.72
CA THR A 594 16.77 8.43 -6.26
C THR A 594 16.28 8.27 -7.68
N THR A 595 15.27 9.04 -8.04
CA THR A 595 14.74 9.12 -9.40
C THR A 595 14.78 10.55 -9.89
N THR A 596 15.34 10.77 -11.07
CA THR A 596 15.16 11.98 -11.85
C THR A 596 14.15 11.67 -12.95
N ALA A 597 13.01 12.33 -12.91
CA ALA A 597 11.90 12.14 -13.83
C ALA A 597 11.72 13.35 -14.73
N PHE A 598 11.52 13.11 -16.02
CA PHE A 598 11.24 14.11 -17.03
C PHE A 598 10.06 13.65 -17.88
N ASP A 599 9.02 14.50 -17.99
CA ASP A 599 7.84 14.26 -18.83
C ASP A 599 7.59 15.43 -19.78
N ILE A 600 7.16 15.13 -21.00
CA ILE A 600 6.52 16.07 -21.91
C ILE A 600 5.20 15.46 -22.36
N GLY A 601 4.11 16.23 -22.28
CA GLY A 601 2.82 15.72 -22.66
C GLY A 601 1.91 16.76 -23.32
N TYR A 602 0.90 16.25 -23.99
CA TYR A 602 -0.15 17.00 -24.65
C TYR A 602 -1.51 16.57 -24.12
N ARG A 603 -2.40 17.53 -23.91
CA ARG A 603 -3.79 17.32 -23.51
C ARG A 603 -4.74 17.98 -24.49
N TYR A 604 -5.85 17.30 -24.73
CA TYR A 604 -6.98 17.79 -25.49
C TYR A 604 -8.27 17.62 -24.67
N GLN A 605 -9.04 18.72 -24.54
CA GLN A 605 -10.21 18.74 -23.65
C GLN A 605 -11.37 19.50 -24.28
N THR A 606 -12.39 18.77 -24.71
CA THR A 606 -13.66 19.34 -25.24
C THR A 606 -14.84 18.90 -24.39
N GLY A 607 -16.06 19.26 -24.80
CA GLY A 607 -17.32 18.80 -24.23
C GLY A 607 -17.51 17.29 -24.31
N LYS A 608 -16.92 16.64 -25.33
CA LYS A 608 -17.15 15.24 -25.68
C LYS A 608 -15.89 14.38 -25.67
N VAL A 609 -14.70 15.00 -25.64
CA VAL A 609 -13.43 14.28 -25.67
C VAL A 609 -12.48 14.88 -24.65
N VAL A 610 -11.90 14.03 -23.81
CA VAL A 610 -10.77 14.36 -22.95
C VAL A 610 -9.66 13.33 -23.19
N GLY A 611 -8.47 13.79 -23.55
CA GLY A 611 -7.34 12.92 -23.84
C GLY A 611 -6.02 13.50 -23.35
N ALA A 612 -5.06 12.63 -23.09
CA ALA A 612 -3.71 12.99 -22.75
C ALA A 612 -2.73 11.97 -23.32
N VAL A 613 -1.57 12.44 -23.76
CA VAL A 613 -0.43 11.61 -24.12
C VAL A 613 0.82 12.23 -23.50
N ALA A 614 1.72 11.41 -22.99
CA ALA A 614 2.99 11.82 -22.39
C ALA A 614 4.13 10.91 -22.83
N ILE A 615 5.27 11.50 -23.13
CA ILE A 615 6.55 10.81 -23.28
C ILE A 615 7.31 11.06 -21.98
N PHE A 616 7.92 10.03 -21.43
CA PHE A 616 8.66 10.14 -20.18
C PHE A 616 10.04 9.48 -20.26
N SER A 617 10.94 9.97 -19.41
CA SER A 617 12.26 9.40 -19.18
C SER A 617 12.60 9.51 -17.69
N ASN A 618 12.77 8.37 -17.03
CA ASN A 618 13.14 8.28 -15.63
C ASN A 618 14.53 7.64 -15.49
N SER A 619 15.43 8.32 -14.78
CA SER A 619 16.70 7.79 -14.35
C SER A 619 16.61 7.37 -12.89
N PHE A 620 16.64 6.08 -12.61
CA PHE A 620 16.54 5.52 -11.28
C PHE A 620 17.94 5.05 -10.83
N GLU A 621 18.50 5.71 -9.82
CA GLU A 621 19.87 5.54 -9.36
C GLU A 621 19.96 4.98 -7.96
N ASN A 622 21.09 4.36 -7.64
CA ASN A 622 21.36 3.73 -6.35
C ASN A 622 20.30 2.66 -5.97
N ARG A 623 19.73 2.00 -6.98
CA ARG A 623 18.76 0.93 -6.73
C ARG A 623 19.31 -0.05 -5.70
N ILE A 624 18.55 -0.28 -4.64
CA ILE A 624 18.90 -1.25 -3.62
C ILE A 624 18.33 -2.60 -4.05
N VAL A 625 19.21 -3.56 -4.23
CA VAL A 625 18.84 -4.95 -4.50
C VAL A 625 19.37 -5.85 -3.41
N ARG A 626 18.65 -6.93 -3.21
CA ARG A 626 19.05 -8.02 -2.35
C ARG A 626 19.63 -9.13 -3.23
N THR A 627 20.86 -9.49 -2.97
CA THR A 627 21.57 -10.58 -3.66
C THR A 627 21.87 -11.69 -2.69
N PHE A 628 21.77 -12.93 -3.14
CA PHE A 628 22.15 -14.10 -2.35
C PHE A 628 23.65 -14.35 -2.53
N ASP A 629 24.36 -14.47 -1.43
CA ASP A 629 25.76 -14.85 -1.38
C ASP A 629 25.83 -16.36 -1.18
N GLU A 630 26.09 -17.09 -2.25
CA GLU A 630 26.14 -18.56 -2.25
C GLU A 630 27.23 -19.12 -1.35
N GLU A 631 28.38 -18.44 -1.24
CA GLU A 631 29.53 -18.89 -0.43
C GLU A 631 29.20 -18.85 1.07
N ASN A 632 28.52 -17.79 1.50
CA ASN A 632 28.17 -17.61 2.90
C ASN A 632 26.73 -18.03 3.21
N GLY A 633 25.92 -18.33 2.19
CA GLY A 633 24.52 -18.69 2.33
C GLY A 633 23.64 -17.58 2.95
N ILE A 634 23.90 -16.33 2.63
CA ILE A 634 23.25 -15.15 3.21
C ILE A 634 22.76 -14.19 2.14
N PHE A 635 21.75 -13.39 2.49
CA PHE A 635 21.29 -12.27 1.68
C PHE A 635 21.95 -10.95 2.09
N ASN A 636 22.46 -10.20 1.12
CA ASN A 636 23.04 -8.88 1.31
C ASN A 636 22.28 -7.83 0.52
N SER A 637 21.97 -6.70 1.15
CA SER A 637 21.37 -5.54 0.47
C SER A 637 22.47 -4.53 0.14
N ARG A 638 22.50 -4.08 -1.12
CA ARG A 638 23.48 -3.08 -1.58
C ARG A 638 22.93 -2.24 -2.72
N ASN A 639 23.50 -1.06 -2.88
CA ASN A 639 23.21 -0.24 -4.05
C ASN A 639 23.84 -0.87 -5.30
N VAL A 640 23.06 -0.94 -6.36
CA VAL A 640 23.51 -1.38 -7.67
C VAL A 640 23.09 -0.37 -8.71
N GLY A 641 24.05 0.26 -9.33
CA GLY A 641 23.96 1.06 -10.52
C GLY A 641 22.67 1.86 -10.73
N LYS A 642 22.39 2.05 -12.00
CA LYS A 642 21.32 2.86 -12.55
C LYS A 642 20.38 2.00 -13.38
N VAL A 643 19.10 2.35 -13.40
CA VAL A 643 18.09 1.82 -14.32
C VAL A 643 17.52 2.96 -15.13
N GLU A 644 17.42 2.81 -16.42
CA GLU A 644 16.71 3.74 -17.30
C GLU A 644 15.34 3.18 -17.63
N LEU A 645 14.30 4.03 -17.45
CA LEU A 645 12.92 3.71 -17.80
C LEU A 645 12.42 4.81 -18.73
N LYS A 646 12.03 4.42 -19.94
CA LYS A 646 11.54 5.35 -20.98
C LYS A 646 10.25 4.81 -21.54
N GLY A 647 9.33 5.70 -21.93
CA GLY A 647 8.09 5.23 -22.50
C GLY A 647 7.13 6.31 -22.92
N VAL A 648 5.95 5.84 -23.30
CA VAL A 648 4.81 6.67 -23.71
C VAL A 648 3.59 6.16 -22.97
N ASP A 649 2.84 7.08 -22.36
CA ASP A 649 1.54 6.84 -21.75
C ASP A 649 0.47 7.64 -22.51
N GLY A 650 -0.69 7.03 -22.72
CA GLY A 650 -1.82 7.70 -23.35
C GLY A 650 -3.15 7.26 -22.76
N GLN A 651 -4.11 8.19 -22.71
CA GLN A 651 -5.49 7.90 -22.38
C GLN A 651 -6.44 8.81 -23.13
N VAL A 652 -7.65 8.32 -23.39
CA VAL A 652 -8.72 9.08 -24.00
C VAL A 652 -10.07 8.64 -23.45
N GLY A 653 -10.91 9.61 -23.10
CA GLY A 653 -12.32 9.45 -22.83
C GLY A 653 -13.12 10.13 -23.92
N TRP A 654 -14.20 9.49 -24.38
CA TRP A 654 -15.05 9.99 -25.44
C TRP A 654 -16.52 9.66 -25.16
N GLU A 655 -17.37 10.67 -25.31
CA GLU A 655 -18.82 10.55 -25.24
C GLU A 655 -19.44 10.89 -26.62
N PRO A 656 -19.47 9.91 -27.55
CA PRO A 656 -19.94 10.15 -28.93
C PRO A 656 -21.42 10.50 -29.01
N LEU A 657 -22.23 9.94 -28.11
CA LEU A 657 -23.66 10.16 -28.02
C LEU A 657 -24.12 10.07 -26.54
N ASP A 658 -25.32 10.57 -26.29
CA ASP A 658 -25.86 10.58 -24.92
C ASP A 658 -25.99 9.16 -24.35
N GLY A 659 -25.52 8.99 -23.16
CA GLY A 659 -25.48 7.72 -22.44
C GLY A 659 -24.33 6.78 -22.81
N LEU A 660 -23.56 7.02 -23.88
CA LEU A 660 -22.41 6.19 -24.23
C LEU A 660 -21.10 6.87 -23.84
N SER A 661 -20.38 6.27 -22.91
CA SER A 661 -19.03 6.66 -22.48
C SER A 661 -18.01 5.60 -22.92
N LEU A 662 -16.97 6.04 -23.62
CA LEU A 662 -15.85 5.19 -24.06
C LEU A 662 -14.57 5.68 -23.41
N TYR A 663 -13.73 4.74 -23.00
CA TYR A 663 -12.41 4.98 -22.45
C TYR A 663 -11.38 4.04 -23.07
N ALA A 664 -10.20 4.55 -23.34
CA ALA A 664 -9.04 3.74 -23.70
C ALA A 664 -7.78 4.32 -23.07
N SER A 665 -6.87 3.44 -22.68
CA SER A 665 -5.51 3.81 -22.26
C SER A 665 -4.49 2.81 -22.78
N ALA A 666 -3.26 3.27 -22.94
CA ALA A 666 -2.12 2.42 -23.25
C ALA A 666 -0.85 2.97 -22.62
N SER A 667 0.08 2.08 -22.30
CA SER A 667 1.41 2.41 -21.83
C SER A 667 2.43 1.47 -22.48
N TYR A 668 3.48 2.05 -23.06
CA TYR A 668 4.62 1.32 -23.58
C TYR A 668 5.86 1.77 -22.83
N ILE A 669 6.55 0.81 -22.17
CA ILE A 669 7.67 1.08 -21.28
C ILE A 669 8.85 0.20 -21.69
N THR A 670 10.02 0.81 -21.83
CA THR A 670 11.30 0.12 -21.93
C THR A 670 12.10 0.36 -20.67
N THR A 671 12.72 -0.70 -20.15
CA THR A 671 13.57 -0.63 -18.97
C THR A 671 14.94 -1.22 -19.31
N GLU A 672 16.01 -0.64 -18.80
CA GLU A 672 17.36 -1.13 -19.04
C GLU A 672 18.24 -0.98 -17.80
N LEU A 673 18.79 -2.09 -17.34
CA LEU A 673 19.78 -2.14 -16.28
C LEU A 673 21.14 -1.67 -16.82
N GLN A 674 21.70 -0.60 -16.25
CA GLN A 674 22.97 0.00 -16.72
C GLN A 674 24.21 -0.64 -16.09
N SER A 675 24.04 -1.57 -15.14
CA SER A 675 25.13 -2.26 -14.44
C SER A 675 24.82 -3.73 -14.21
N ASN A 676 25.87 -4.50 -14.01
CA ASN A 676 25.75 -5.88 -13.58
C ASN A 676 25.43 -5.96 -12.08
N LEU A 677 24.68 -6.98 -11.68
CA LEU A 677 24.43 -7.28 -10.29
C LEU A 677 25.62 -8.03 -9.68
N PRO A 678 26.05 -7.66 -8.48
CA PRO A 678 27.05 -8.42 -7.78
C PRO A 678 26.42 -9.73 -7.24
N ASN A 679 27.15 -10.83 -7.35
CA ASN A 679 26.81 -12.12 -6.75
C ASN A 679 27.79 -12.41 -5.61
N GLY A 680 27.30 -12.42 -4.37
CA GLY A 680 28.15 -12.64 -3.21
C GLY A 680 29.12 -11.49 -2.88
N LEU A 681 29.98 -11.73 -1.87
CA LEU A 681 30.99 -10.78 -1.41
C LEU A 681 32.31 -10.84 -2.21
N ASN A 682 32.53 -11.89 -2.97
CA ASN A 682 33.83 -12.22 -3.62
C ASN A 682 34.01 -11.66 -5.03
N GLY A 683 33.17 -10.69 -5.42
CA GLY A 683 33.31 -10.04 -6.75
C GLY A 683 32.74 -10.82 -7.93
N ALA A 684 32.13 -11.98 -7.72
CA ALA A 684 31.30 -12.62 -8.73
C ALA A 684 30.19 -11.68 -9.19
N ILE A 685 29.85 -11.70 -10.47
CA ILE A 685 28.83 -10.82 -11.05
C ILE A 685 27.79 -11.65 -11.81
N ILE A 686 26.55 -11.18 -11.77
CA ILE A 686 25.47 -11.62 -12.65
C ILE A 686 25.42 -10.61 -13.80
N ALA A 687 25.54 -11.05 -15.03
CA ALA A 687 25.66 -10.20 -16.23
C ALA A 687 24.29 -9.61 -16.60
N THR A 688 23.83 -8.65 -15.83
CA THR A 688 22.51 -8.02 -15.97
C THR A 688 22.53 -6.70 -16.73
N LYS A 689 23.69 -6.13 -17.04
CA LYS A 689 23.76 -4.91 -17.85
C LYS A 689 23.12 -5.12 -19.22
N GLY A 690 22.25 -4.20 -19.63
CA GLY A 690 21.45 -4.30 -20.86
C GLY A 690 20.21 -5.20 -20.74
N LYS A 691 19.95 -5.80 -19.57
CA LYS A 691 18.72 -6.57 -19.31
C LYS A 691 17.59 -5.66 -18.88
N GLU A 692 16.35 -6.17 -19.02
CA GLU A 692 15.14 -5.48 -18.60
C GLU A 692 14.86 -5.73 -17.11
N LEU A 693 14.16 -4.80 -16.48
CA LEU A 693 13.61 -5.03 -15.15
C LEU A 693 12.63 -6.20 -15.18
N VAL A 694 12.70 -7.02 -14.15
CA VAL A 694 11.73 -8.11 -13.90
C VAL A 694 10.35 -7.56 -13.58
N GLU A 695 9.30 -8.37 -13.81
CA GLU A 695 7.90 -8.11 -13.43
C GLU A 695 7.19 -7.00 -14.24
N ILE A 696 7.90 -6.27 -15.08
CA ILE A 696 7.37 -5.13 -15.81
C ILE A 696 6.95 -5.53 -17.22
N PRO A 697 5.67 -5.36 -17.60
CA PRO A 697 5.23 -5.55 -18.97
C PRO A 697 5.66 -4.37 -19.86
N LYS A 698 6.19 -4.64 -21.04
CA LYS A 698 6.52 -3.58 -22.01
C LYS A 698 5.27 -2.85 -22.48
N LEU A 699 4.20 -3.58 -22.71
CA LEU A 699 2.93 -3.05 -23.21
C LEU A 699 1.80 -3.40 -22.24
N GLN A 700 1.00 -2.41 -21.92
CA GLN A 700 -0.29 -2.57 -21.26
C GLN A 700 -1.31 -1.69 -22.00
N ALA A 701 -2.53 -2.20 -22.10
CA ALA A 701 -3.63 -1.46 -22.71
C ALA A 701 -4.93 -1.76 -21.97
N SER A 702 -5.80 -0.77 -21.88
CA SER A 702 -7.13 -0.93 -21.29
C SER A 702 -8.17 -0.25 -22.17
N ILE A 703 -9.35 -0.86 -22.22
CA ILE A 703 -10.52 -0.26 -22.87
C ILE A 703 -11.73 -0.42 -21.95
N ARG A 704 -12.66 0.53 -22.03
CA ARG A 704 -13.96 0.42 -21.38
C ARG A 704 -15.04 1.11 -22.20
N ALA A 705 -16.19 0.47 -22.27
CA ALA A 705 -17.42 1.07 -22.76
C ALA A 705 -18.48 1.02 -21.67
N GLU A 706 -19.22 2.08 -21.46
CA GLU A 706 -20.40 2.11 -20.59
C GLU A 706 -21.55 2.75 -21.36
N TYR A 707 -22.71 2.09 -21.34
CA TYR A 707 -23.92 2.58 -21.97
C TYR A 707 -25.08 2.64 -20.97
N LYS A 708 -25.62 3.85 -20.80
CA LYS A 708 -26.76 4.11 -19.92
C LYS A 708 -28.01 4.29 -20.79
N ILE A 709 -29.06 3.52 -20.55
CA ILE A 709 -30.35 3.63 -21.24
C ILE A 709 -31.50 3.42 -20.25
N GLY A 710 -32.31 4.49 -20.04
CA GLY A 710 -33.32 4.47 -18.99
C GLY A 710 -32.71 4.14 -17.62
N ASP A 711 -33.26 3.15 -16.95
CA ASP A 711 -32.83 2.69 -15.63
C ASP A 711 -31.66 1.68 -15.67
N PHE A 712 -31.17 1.33 -16.85
CA PHE A 712 -30.09 0.38 -17.03
C PHE A 712 -28.77 1.07 -17.36
N SER A 713 -27.68 0.49 -16.83
CA SER A 713 -26.31 0.81 -17.25
C SER A 713 -25.57 -0.50 -17.54
N PHE A 714 -24.90 -0.57 -18.68
CA PHE A 714 -24.12 -1.71 -19.13
C PHE A 714 -22.66 -1.29 -19.27
N GLY A 715 -21.75 -2.01 -18.65
CA GLY A 715 -20.32 -1.76 -18.74
C GLY A 715 -19.56 -2.99 -19.22
N LEU A 716 -18.59 -2.78 -20.08
CA LEU A 716 -17.62 -3.79 -20.53
C LEU A 716 -16.24 -3.17 -20.49
N GLN A 717 -15.26 -3.85 -19.84
CA GLN A 717 -13.88 -3.42 -19.81
C GLN A 717 -12.92 -4.56 -20.12
N GLY A 718 -11.78 -4.20 -20.75
CA GLY A 718 -10.71 -5.12 -21.05
C GLY A 718 -9.37 -4.55 -20.58
N LYS A 719 -8.51 -5.37 -19.99
CA LYS A 719 -7.13 -5.06 -19.63
C LYS A 719 -6.20 -6.10 -20.21
N GLN A 720 -5.27 -5.65 -21.06
CA GLN A 720 -4.16 -6.45 -21.56
C GLN A 720 -2.88 -6.12 -20.79
N VAL A 721 -2.18 -7.15 -20.36
CA VAL A 721 -0.85 -7.08 -19.74
C VAL A 721 0.11 -7.92 -20.57
N GLY A 722 1.20 -7.32 -21.06
CA GLY A 722 2.25 -8.00 -21.83
C GLY A 722 3.00 -9.05 -21.01
N ASP A 723 3.86 -9.80 -21.68
CA ASP A 723 4.77 -10.74 -21.02
C ASP A 723 5.75 -10.01 -20.10
N ARG A 724 6.16 -10.70 -19.02
CA ARG A 724 7.01 -10.12 -17.96
C ARG A 724 8.12 -11.08 -17.60
N TYR A 725 9.36 -10.60 -17.52
CA TYR A 725 10.45 -11.42 -17.04
C TYR A 725 10.31 -11.72 -15.55
N SER A 726 10.68 -12.95 -15.16
CA SER A 726 10.61 -13.46 -13.79
C SER A 726 11.99 -13.69 -13.16
N ASN A 727 13.07 -13.40 -13.85
CA ASN A 727 14.41 -13.45 -13.30
C ASN A 727 15.35 -12.41 -13.91
N ASP A 728 16.40 -12.07 -13.18
CA ASP A 728 17.32 -10.96 -13.53
C ASP A 728 18.07 -11.15 -14.85
N LEU A 729 18.32 -12.38 -15.29
CA LEU A 729 18.96 -12.67 -16.58
C LEU A 729 17.99 -12.68 -17.76
N ASN A 730 16.71 -12.44 -17.52
CA ASN A 730 15.65 -12.43 -18.53
C ASN A 730 15.54 -13.76 -19.30
N THR A 731 15.73 -14.90 -18.63
CA THR A 731 15.67 -16.23 -19.22
C THR A 731 14.31 -16.93 -19.05
N GLU A 732 13.47 -16.41 -18.15
CA GLU A 732 12.13 -16.92 -17.90
C GLU A 732 11.11 -15.77 -17.99
N LYS A 733 9.92 -16.04 -18.55
CA LYS A 733 8.84 -15.08 -18.72
C LYS A 733 7.50 -15.65 -18.26
N ALA A 734 6.74 -14.87 -17.50
CA ALA A 734 5.30 -15.05 -17.36
C ALA A 734 4.60 -14.65 -18.67
N PRO A 735 3.68 -15.46 -19.21
CA PRO A 735 2.96 -15.12 -20.45
C PRO A 735 2.09 -13.88 -20.29
N ALA A 736 1.85 -13.21 -21.42
CA ALA A 736 0.88 -12.12 -21.52
C ALA A 736 -0.55 -12.67 -21.29
N TYR A 737 -1.46 -11.80 -20.82
CA TYR A 737 -2.87 -12.16 -20.63
C TYR A 737 -3.80 -10.97 -20.90
N THR A 738 -5.08 -11.27 -21.11
CA THR A 738 -6.12 -10.25 -21.29
C THR A 738 -7.34 -10.62 -20.44
N LEU A 739 -7.69 -9.74 -19.51
CA LEU A 739 -8.88 -9.92 -18.68
C LEU A 739 -10.03 -9.06 -19.21
N TRP A 740 -11.21 -9.64 -19.26
CA TRP A 740 -12.45 -8.95 -19.60
C TRP A 740 -13.39 -9.00 -18.42
N ASP A 741 -13.92 -7.83 -18.03
CA ASP A 741 -14.93 -7.70 -16.98
C ASP A 741 -16.19 -7.04 -17.56
N ALA A 742 -17.34 -7.40 -17.02
CA ALA A 742 -18.62 -6.79 -17.39
C ALA A 742 -19.43 -6.40 -16.16
N ASN A 743 -20.25 -5.38 -16.30
CA ASN A 743 -21.22 -5.03 -15.27
C ASN A 743 -22.55 -4.61 -15.89
N VAL A 744 -23.64 -4.94 -15.19
CA VAL A 744 -24.98 -4.45 -15.50
C VAL A 744 -25.58 -3.92 -14.21
N ARG A 745 -26.11 -2.70 -14.26
CA ARG A 745 -26.84 -2.09 -13.14
C ARG A 745 -28.25 -1.73 -13.58
N TYR A 746 -29.22 -2.03 -12.74
CA TYR A 746 -30.62 -1.66 -12.89
C TYR A 746 -31.05 -0.81 -11.66
N VAL A 747 -31.54 0.39 -11.92
CA VAL A 747 -32.16 1.23 -10.91
C VAL A 747 -33.59 0.77 -10.70
N LEU A 748 -33.88 0.28 -9.52
CA LEU A 748 -35.19 -0.24 -9.18
C LEU A 748 -36.23 0.90 -9.02
N PRO A 749 -37.50 0.66 -9.33
CA PRO A 749 -38.56 1.63 -9.03
C PRO A 749 -38.51 2.03 -7.54
N GLN A 750 -38.66 3.31 -7.29
CA GLN A 750 -38.64 3.84 -5.92
C GLN A 750 -39.77 3.28 -5.08
N ILE A 751 -39.47 2.70 -3.92
CA ILE A 751 -40.42 2.18 -2.95
C ILE A 751 -40.33 3.01 -1.66
N GLY A 752 -41.30 3.87 -1.43
CA GLY A 752 -41.27 4.80 -0.33
C GLY A 752 -40.11 5.80 -0.44
N ALA A 753 -39.30 5.94 0.60
CA ALA A 753 -38.08 6.76 0.59
C ALA A 753 -36.87 6.05 -0.01
N ALA A 754 -36.92 4.73 -0.23
CA ALA A 754 -35.76 3.94 -0.67
C ALA A 754 -35.49 4.10 -2.16
N LYS A 755 -34.27 4.50 -2.50
CA LYS A 755 -33.68 4.42 -3.86
C LYS A 755 -32.79 3.21 -3.91
N SER A 756 -33.22 2.20 -4.67
CA SER A 756 -32.51 0.93 -4.72
C SER A 756 -31.96 0.63 -6.12
N SER A 757 -30.90 -0.13 -6.18
CA SER A 757 -30.35 -0.64 -7.42
C SER A 757 -29.82 -2.07 -7.25
N LEU A 758 -29.95 -2.84 -8.34
CA LEU A 758 -29.36 -4.17 -8.46
C LEU A 758 -28.20 -4.07 -9.46
N GLN A 759 -27.04 -4.61 -9.09
CA GLN A 759 -25.84 -4.60 -9.94
C GLN A 759 -25.26 -6.00 -10.01
N LEU A 760 -25.00 -6.47 -11.21
CA LEU A 760 -24.28 -7.71 -11.51
C LEU A 760 -22.89 -7.32 -12.03
N ASN A 761 -21.86 -7.85 -11.41
CA ASN A 761 -20.47 -7.74 -11.89
C ASN A 761 -19.95 -9.13 -12.24
N VAL A 762 -19.27 -9.24 -13.37
CA VAL A 762 -18.55 -10.44 -13.79
C VAL A 762 -17.10 -10.04 -14.03
N LYS A 763 -16.20 -10.54 -13.19
CA LYS A 763 -14.74 -10.39 -13.35
C LYS A 763 -14.19 -11.58 -14.11
N ASN A 764 -13.16 -11.35 -14.93
CA ASN A 764 -12.54 -12.38 -15.77
C ASN A 764 -13.59 -13.21 -16.51
N MET A 765 -14.48 -12.54 -17.24
CA MET A 765 -15.68 -13.16 -17.82
C MET A 765 -15.36 -14.31 -18.81
N LEU A 766 -14.19 -14.28 -19.42
CA LEU A 766 -13.73 -15.33 -20.35
C LEU A 766 -13.00 -16.47 -19.64
N ASP A 767 -12.86 -16.43 -18.33
CA ASP A 767 -12.19 -17.43 -17.50
C ASP A 767 -10.73 -17.67 -17.93
N GLU A 768 -10.02 -16.55 -18.25
CA GLU A 768 -8.63 -16.58 -18.63
C GLU A 768 -7.76 -17.13 -17.51
N LYS A 769 -6.91 -18.09 -17.81
CA LYS A 769 -5.90 -18.62 -16.90
C LYS A 769 -4.64 -17.79 -17.03
N TYR A 770 -4.22 -17.14 -15.96
CA TYR A 770 -3.08 -16.23 -15.98
C TYR A 770 -2.25 -16.31 -14.71
N LEU A 771 -1.02 -15.78 -14.80
CA LEU A 771 -0.13 -15.58 -13.68
C LEU A 771 -0.19 -14.10 -13.27
N GLY A 772 -0.57 -13.83 -12.04
CA GLY A 772 -0.72 -12.49 -11.49
C GLY A 772 0.61 -11.91 -11.01
N ASP A 773 0.78 -11.84 -9.70
CA ASP A 773 1.97 -11.33 -9.04
C ASP A 773 3.16 -12.29 -9.21
N ILE A 774 4.36 -11.73 -9.44
CA ILE A 774 5.62 -12.44 -9.63
C ILE A 774 6.51 -12.18 -8.41
N SER A 775 7.11 -13.22 -7.86
CA SER A 775 8.28 -13.10 -7.00
C SER A 775 9.48 -13.55 -7.81
N SER A 776 10.27 -12.59 -8.24
CA SER A 776 11.36 -12.83 -9.19
C SER A 776 12.52 -13.61 -8.57
N GLY A 777 13.15 -14.44 -9.42
CA GLY A 777 14.35 -15.20 -9.06
C GLY A 777 15.62 -14.38 -9.29
N SER A 778 16.60 -14.51 -8.39
CA SER A 778 17.91 -13.91 -8.57
C SER A 778 18.72 -14.61 -9.65
N GLY A 779 19.38 -13.83 -10.51
CA GLY A 779 20.15 -14.38 -11.62
C GLY A 779 19.28 -15.13 -12.61
N SER A 780 19.55 -16.42 -12.81
CA SER A 780 18.75 -17.34 -13.65
C SER A 780 17.77 -18.20 -12.85
N ALA A 781 17.66 -18.03 -11.54
CA ALA A 781 16.73 -18.80 -10.74
C ALA A 781 15.28 -18.58 -11.21
N ALA A 782 14.48 -19.65 -11.18
CA ALA A 782 13.07 -19.55 -11.57
C ALA A 782 12.29 -18.64 -10.64
N GLY A 783 11.36 -17.87 -11.21
CA GLY A 783 10.39 -17.09 -10.46
C GLY A 783 9.33 -17.96 -9.81
N SER A 784 8.58 -17.39 -8.86
CA SER A 784 7.35 -17.99 -8.35
C SER A 784 6.18 -17.03 -8.55
N PHE A 785 5.01 -17.58 -8.85
CA PHE A 785 3.89 -16.82 -9.37
C PHE A 785 2.65 -17.03 -8.53
N GLN A 786 1.90 -15.99 -8.31
CA GLN A 786 0.53 -16.06 -7.79
C GLN A 786 -0.40 -16.45 -8.95
N PRO A 787 -1.12 -17.58 -8.87
CA PRO A 787 -2.16 -17.88 -9.87
C PRO A 787 -3.23 -16.78 -9.88
N GLY A 788 -3.70 -16.43 -11.06
CA GLY A 788 -4.80 -15.48 -11.22
C GLY A 788 -6.13 -16.08 -10.81
N TYR A 789 -7.07 -15.24 -10.38
CA TYR A 789 -8.42 -15.68 -10.02
C TYR A 789 -9.23 -16.09 -11.26
N PRO A 790 -10.09 -17.12 -11.15
CA PRO A 790 -11.00 -17.55 -12.22
C PRO A 790 -12.14 -16.54 -12.41
N ARG A 791 -13.07 -16.82 -13.32
CA ARG A 791 -14.28 -16.02 -13.47
C ARG A 791 -15.04 -15.92 -12.15
N ALA A 792 -15.30 -14.68 -11.73
CA ALA A 792 -16.06 -14.40 -10.53
C ALA A 792 -17.31 -13.58 -10.84
N VAL A 793 -18.42 -13.93 -10.21
CA VAL A 793 -19.72 -13.27 -10.40
C VAL A 793 -20.21 -12.75 -9.06
N VAL A 794 -20.63 -11.47 -9.02
CA VAL A 794 -21.16 -10.83 -7.81
C VAL A 794 -22.48 -10.14 -8.14
N LEU A 795 -23.49 -10.45 -7.35
CA LEU A 795 -24.76 -9.74 -7.34
C LEU A 795 -24.77 -8.79 -6.12
N THR A 796 -25.08 -7.54 -6.36
CA THR A 796 -25.13 -6.47 -5.35
C THR A 796 -26.52 -5.85 -5.34
N LEU A 797 -27.15 -5.79 -4.17
CA LEU A 797 -28.31 -4.96 -3.89
C LEU A 797 -27.85 -3.76 -3.04
N ARG A 798 -28.11 -2.56 -3.52
CA ARG A 798 -27.87 -1.32 -2.78
C ARG A 798 -29.16 -0.54 -2.60
N SER A 799 -29.42 -0.09 -1.39
CA SER A 799 -30.57 0.75 -1.04
C SER A 799 -30.09 1.96 -0.24
N GLU A 800 -30.61 3.13 -0.63
CA GLU A 800 -30.37 4.41 0.05
C GLU A 800 -31.70 4.97 0.54
N PHE A 801 -31.70 5.53 1.77
CA PHE A 801 -32.88 6.01 2.46
C PHE A 801 -32.72 7.48 2.84
#